data_5c9d01562efa62badff3b516c77ebefd
#
_entry.id   5c9d01562efa62badff3b516c77ebefd
#
_cell.length_a   1.000
_cell.length_b   1.000
_cell.length_c   1.000
_cell.angle_alpha   90.00
_cell.angle_beta   90.00
_cell.angle_gamma   90.00
#
_symmetry.space_group_name_H-M   'P 1'
#
loop_
_entity.id
_entity.type
_entity.pdbx_description
1 polymer ?
#
loop_
_entity_poly.entity_id
_entity_poly.type
_entity_poly.pdbx_seq_one_letter_code
_entity_poly.pdbx_strand_id
1 'polypeptide(L)'
;MIPLSVTWDDIGGLVDAHERFLTGARVDADVRGAVLDSWKRCRSVGLEPDRLLVPYAPGLALDDTLLRAAEPVLQRLTGSLSDVGMTVALCDGQGRMVQRLGGDRLLRGRLDEVRFAPGFDASEQVVGTNGVGTALAERGPVYVVGREHFADCLQPFACAGTPVRNPLSGHIEAVLDLTCLRDDSDPLMLRLVREAARDIEARLLEQATQRERALLAAYRRAGRDADGWPPQPAGTGEGRYGEGAGARLGRIDLAVLREKAEELIAAPHRTLDEVMLSGGRSALLLRRQVRGAAGETGVVIEARILGGAGVGPVALAGPGTVDGPATVAGVVPVPGFATEAAVVVPTSRITTPKKRATATGLPGSPTSPPLPTLLLPSPQPPAPEPVTDDRLLLLGDPGVGRLAVLARRRLELLHEAGIRIGTTLDVARTAEELAEVAVPRFADFASVDLPDPVLHGEEPGPLGAATRLRRVAVGSVREEPDLYGVGDQVGYVPSTPQSRSLETGRAVLEPVLAEAGGWLAQDPARLARVLTAGIHSLITVPLRARGTTLGVVSFYRSEHPAPFEEDDLSLAQELAGRAAICIDNARRYTREHNTALALQRSLLPKGRPEQSAVEVAYRYLPAQAGVGGDWFDVIPLSGARVALVVGDVVGHGLHAAATMGRLRTAVHNFCSLDLPPDELLTHLDDLVGRLDRGEGWAVDSSQADSGIVGATCLYAVYDPVSRRCALTRAGHPLPAVVGPDGTVEFVDLPSGQPLGLGGMPFETVELELAEGSQLVLYTDGLIEDRHQDIDAGLERLRTVLARADRSPEETCEAVLDALLPARPSDDVALLVARTRALGPDRVAQWELPSDPAVVSRSRAAVTEQLAAWGLDELSFTVELVASELVTNAIRHATGPVQLRLLRDRALICEVSDGSGTSPRLRRARTEDEGGRGLFLVAQLTERWGTRYTPDGKVIWTELPLP
;
A
#
# COMPACT_ATOMS: atom_id res chain seq x y z
N MET A 1 6.62 -51.54 -16.15
CA MET A 1 6.43 -52.20 -14.84
C MET A 1 7.66 -51.93 -14.02
N ILE A 2 7.63 -50.90 -13.19
CA ILE A 2 8.63 -50.63 -12.15
C ILE A 2 8.26 -51.58 -11.00
N PRO A 3 9.19 -52.32 -10.41
CA PRO A 3 8.85 -53.25 -9.35
C PRO A 3 8.31 -52.52 -8.14
N LEU A 4 7.05 -52.79 -7.82
CA LEU A 4 6.36 -52.41 -6.60
C LEU A 4 6.84 -53.31 -5.46
N SER A 5 8.02 -53.05 -4.89
CA SER A 5 8.39 -53.60 -3.60
C SER A 5 9.62 -52.88 -3.03
N VAL A 6 9.42 -51.64 -2.58
CA VAL A 6 10.26 -51.07 -1.55
C VAL A 6 9.31 -50.85 -0.38
N THR A 7 9.38 -51.72 0.59
CA THR A 7 8.69 -51.58 1.87
C THR A 7 9.27 -50.37 2.63
N TRP A 8 8.40 -49.59 3.17
CA TRP A 8 8.64 -48.32 3.87
C TRP A 8 9.43 -48.39 5.18
N ASP A 9 10.08 -49.57 5.48
CA ASP A 9 10.70 -49.87 6.77
C ASP A 9 12.19 -49.53 6.87
N ASP A 10 12.81 -48.94 5.83
CA ASP A 10 14.24 -48.64 5.89
C ASP A 10 14.56 -47.16 6.11
N ILE A 11 13.96 -46.58 7.17
CA ILE A 11 14.22 -45.22 7.58
C ILE A 11 15.70 -45.00 7.98
N GLY A 12 16.36 -46.02 8.50
CA GLY A 12 17.78 -45.99 8.89
C GLY A 12 18.72 -45.84 7.69
N GLY A 13 18.47 -46.56 6.60
CA GLY A 13 19.29 -46.53 5.41
C GLY A 13 19.30 -45.19 4.67
N LEU A 14 18.16 -44.49 4.64
CA LEU A 14 18.01 -43.18 3.95
C LEU A 14 18.66 -42.05 4.76
N VAL A 15 18.66 -42.11 6.11
CA VAL A 15 19.36 -41.18 6.98
C VAL A 15 20.86 -41.28 6.73
N ASP A 16 21.41 -42.50 6.77
CA ASP A 16 22.84 -42.73 6.52
C ASP A 16 23.24 -42.36 5.09
N ALA A 17 22.33 -42.52 4.12
CA ALA A 17 22.59 -42.17 2.73
C ALA A 17 22.65 -40.66 2.51
N HIS A 18 21.76 -39.87 3.12
CA HIS A 18 21.78 -38.41 3.03
C HIS A 18 23.01 -37.82 3.73
N GLU A 19 23.35 -38.27 4.95
CA GLU A 19 24.54 -37.85 5.65
C GLU A 19 25.86 -38.25 4.93
N ARG A 20 25.92 -39.48 4.37
CA ARG A 20 27.04 -39.88 3.52
C ARG A 20 27.16 -39.03 2.26
N PHE A 21 26.03 -38.69 1.62
CA PHE A 21 26.04 -37.77 0.48
C PHE A 21 26.60 -36.40 0.84
N LEU A 22 26.16 -35.80 1.95
CA LEU A 22 26.62 -34.50 2.41
C LEU A 22 28.11 -34.50 2.76
N THR A 23 28.63 -35.60 3.35
CA THR A 23 30.05 -35.75 3.66
C THR A 23 30.93 -36.15 2.47
N GLY A 24 30.35 -36.33 1.28
CA GLY A 24 31.07 -36.66 0.04
C GLY A 24 31.38 -38.15 -0.15
N ALA A 25 30.78 -39.03 0.68
CA ALA A 25 30.93 -40.48 0.51
C ALA A 25 30.04 -41.01 -0.65
N ARG A 26 30.40 -42.15 -1.23
CA ARG A 26 29.60 -42.79 -2.28
C ARG A 26 28.28 -43.32 -1.76
N VAL A 27 27.18 -42.94 -2.46
CA VAL A 27 25.82 -43.39 -2.20
C VAL A 27 25.28 -43.97 -3.51
N ASP A 28 25.35 -45.32 -3.67
CA ASP A 28 25.07 -45.93 -4.98
C ASP A 28 23.87 -46.91 -5.02
N ALA A 29 23.33 -47.35 -3.87
CA ALA A 29 22.34 -48.43 -3.88
C ALA A 29 21.01 -48.17 -3.16
N ASP A 30 20.95 -47.15 -2.29
CA ASP A 30 19.83 -46.99 -1.35
C ASP A 30 18.92 -45.75 -1.65
N VAL A 31 19.22 -44.97 -2.69
CA VAL A 31 18.48 -43.76 -3.07
C VAL A 31 17.97 -43.85 -4.50
N ARG A 32 16.73 -43.45 -4.74
CA ARG A 32 16.15 -43.40 -6.08
C ARG A 32 16.97 -42.47 -7.00
N GLY A 33 17.19 -42.88 -8.26
CA GLY A 33 18.07 -42.19 -9.18
C GLY A 33 17.70 -40.71 -9.38
N ALA A 34 16.41 -40.40 -9.52
CA ALA A 34 15.93 -39.02 -9.65
C ALA A 34 16.24 -38.17 -8.41
N VAL A 35 16.15 -38.70 -7.19
CA VAL A 35 16.46 -38.01 -5.94
C VAL A 35 17.97 -37.80 -5.82
N LEU A 36 18.78 -38.81 -6.13
CA LEU A 36 20.24 -38.70 -6.11
C LEU A 36 20.74 -37.67 -7.12
N ASP A 37 20.17 -37.61 -8.31
CA ASP A 37 20.54 -36.63 -9.32
C ASP A 37 20.08 -35.24 -8.92
N SER A 38 18.94 -35.10 -8.25
CA SER A 38 18.50 -33.83 -7.62
C SER A 38 19.48 -33.39 -6.53
N TRP A 39 19.89 -34.25 -5.61
CA TRP A 39 20.88 -33.94 -4.59
C TRP A 39 22.23 -33.46 -5.17
N LYS A 40 22.67 -34.06 -6.26
CA LYS A 40 23.88 -33.63 -6.99
C LYS A 40 23.72 -32.22 -7.55
N ARG A 41 22.53 -31.90 -8.14
CA ARG A 41 22.23 -30.55 -8.65
C ARG A 41 22.19 -29.54 -7.51
N CYS A 42 21.50 -29.83 -6.40
CA CYS A 42 21.44 -28.98 -5.21
C CYS A 42 22.84 -28.64 -4.67
N ARG A 43 23.70 -29.65 -4.53
CA ARG A 43 25.07 -29.43 -4.10
C ARG A 43 25.90 -28.63 -5.11
N SER A 44 25.67 -28.79 -6.41
CA SER A 44 26.42 -28.07 -7.45
C SER A 44 26.10 -26.57 -7.48
N VAL A 45 24.92 -26.18 -7.01
CA VAL A 45 24.53 -24.76 -6.87
C VAL A 45 24.80 -24.19 -5.48
N GLY A 46 25.44 -25.00 -4.58
CA GLY A 46 25.87 -24.54 -3.26
C GLY A 46 24.74 -24.42 -2.23
N LEU A 47 23.64 -25.17 -2.37
CA LEU A 47 22.59 -25.18 -1.34
C LEU A 47 23.07 -25.84 -0.06
N GLU A 48 22.72 -25.25 1.08
CA GLU A 48 22.96 -25.78 2.42
C GLU A 48 21.65 -26.39 2.96
N PRO A 49 21.64 -27.62 3.49
CA PRO A 49 20.43 -28.32 3.93
C PRO A 49 19.71 -27.62 5.11
N ASP A 50 20.45 -26.93 5.97
CA ASP A 50 19.99 -26.26 7.18
C ASP A 50 19.61 -24.79 6.96
N ARG A 51 19.85 -24.24 5.74
CA ARG A 51 19.64 -22.83 5.47
C ARG A 51 18.94 -22.57 4.14
N LEU A 52 17.65 -22.26 4.19
CA LEU A 52 16.85 -21.85 3.04
C LEU A 52 16.57 -20.34 3.04
N LEU A 53 16.85 -19.71 1.90
CA LEU A 53 16.44 -18.35 1.60
C LEU A 53 15.50 -18.40 0.40
N VAL A 54 14.19 -18.36 0.65
CA VAL A 54 13.17 -18.45 -0.40
C VAL A 54 12.77 -17.07 -0.85
N PRO A 55 13.07 -16.64 -2.10
CA PRO A 55 12.70 -15.34 -2.60
C PRO A 55 11.19 -15.24 -2.81
N TYR A 56 10.66 -14.04 -2.56
CA TYR A 56 9.26 -13.70 -2.80
C TYR A 56 9.15 -12.85 -4.07
N ALA A 57 8.25 -13.21 -4.97
CA ALA A 57 7.96 -12.49 -6.21
C ALA A 57 6.47 -12.10 -6.23
N PRO A 58 6.10 -10.87 -5.86
CA PRO A 58 4.72 -10.41 -5.94
C PRO A 58 4.25 -10.30 -7.40
N GLY A 59 2.98 -10.54 -7.66
CA GLY A 59 2.37 -10.28 -8.97
C GLY A 59 2.62 -11.36 -10.03
N LEU A 60 2.65 -12.63 -9.64
CA LEU A 60 2.71 -13.75 -10.58
C LEU A 60 1.40 -13.85 -11.36
N ALA A 61 1.46 -13.64 -12.68
CA ALA A 61 0.36 -13.89 -13.60
C ALA A 61 0.65 -15.14 -14.43
N LEU A 62 -0.17 -16.18 -14.30
CA LEU A 62 -0.27 -17.24 -15.29
C LEU A 62 -1.14 -16.78 -16.45
N ASP A 63 -0.96 -17.41 -17.62
CA ASP A 63 -1.86 -17.22 -18.74
C ASP A 63 -3.31 -17.53 -18.33
N ASP A 64 -4.24 -16.61 -18.59
CA ASP A 64 -5.66 -16.77 -18.30
C ASP A 64 -6.25 -18.06 -18.88
N THR A 65 -5.72 -18.54 -20.00
CA THR A 65 -6.12 -19.79 -20.65
C THR A 65 -5.76 -20.98 -19.77
N LEU A 66 -4.56 -20.98 -19.20
CA LEU A 66 -4.11 -22.02 -18.28
C LEU A 66 -4.91 -21.98 -16.96
N LEU A 67 -5.16 -20.81 -16.40
CA LEU A 67 -5.97 -20.65 -15.18
C LEU A 67 -7.39 -21.16 -15.39
N ARG A 68 -8.07 -20.80 -16.49
CA ARG A 68 -9.41 -21.29 -16.83
C ARG A 68 -9.45 -22.80 -17.04
N ALA A 69 -8.38 -23.39 -17.57
CA ALA A 69 -8.28 -24.84 -17.73
C ALA A 69 -8.04 -25.55 -16.40
N ALA A 70 -7.22 -24.97 -15.53
CA ALA A 70 -6.78 -25.55 -14.27
C ALA A 70 -7.86 -25.44 -13.16
N GLU A 71 -8.51 -24.27 -13.03
CA GLU A 71 -9.44 -23.97 -11.93
C GLU A 71 -10.50 -25.04 -11.65
N PRO A 72 -11.26 -25.58 -12.65
CA PRO A 72 -12.26 -26.62 -12.37
C PRO A 72 -11.63 -27.95 -11.94
N VAL A 73 -10.38 -28.23 -12.34
CA VAL A 73 -9.66 -29.44 -11.94
C VAL A 73 -9.13 -29.30 -10.53
N LEU A 74 -8.57 -28.14 -10.19
CA LEU A 74 -8.08 -27.82 -8.85
C LEU A 74 -9.20 -27.86 -7.81
N GLN A 75 -10.36 -27.26 -8.12
CA GLN A 75 -11.53 -27.26 -7.22
C GLN A 75 -12.05 -28.68 -6.99
N ARG A 76 -12.17 -29.48 -8.05
CA ARG A 76 -12.59 -30.88 -7.93
C ARG A 76 -11.60 -31.71 -7.11
N LEU A 77 -10.29 -31.56 -7.38
CA LEU A 77 -9.24 -32.28 -6.67
C LEU A 77 -9.22 -31.90 -5.19
N THR A 78 -9.28 -30.58 -4.89
CA THR A 78 -9.36 -30.08 -3.52
C THR A 78 -10.59 -30.59 -2.78
N GLY A 79 -11.76 -30.61 -3.45
CA GLY A 79 -12.99 -31.15 -2.89
C GLY A 79 -12.89 -32.65 -2.56
N SER A 80 -12.20 -33.44 -3.40
CA SER A 80 -11.97 -34.86 -3.16
C SER A 80 -10.96 -35.14 -2.04
N LEU A 81 -10.10 -34.18 -1.73
CA LEU A 81 -9.03 -34.31 -0.73
C LEU A 81 -9.33 -33.53 0.58
N SER A 82 -10.55 -32.99 0.73
CA SER A 82 -10.91 -32.13 1.87
C SER A 82 -10.71 -32.81 3.24
N ASP A 83 -10.94 -34.12 3.29
CA ASP A 83 -10.88 -34.91 4.54
C ASP A 83 -9.54 -35.63 4.74
N VAL A 84 -8.59 -35.50 3.80
CA VAL A 84 -7.34 -36.28 3.79
C VAL A 84 -6.12 -35.46 4.23
N GLY A 85 -6.30 -34.18 4.61
CA GLY A 85 -5.18 -33.36 5.09
C GLY A 85 -4.12 -33.06 4.03
N MET A 86 -4.50 -32.97 2.75
CA MET A 86 -3.58 -32.70 1.65
C MET A 86 -3.79 -31.29 1.06
N THR A 87 -2.71 -30.69 0.59
CA THR A 87 -2.69 -29.39 -0.09
C THR A 87 -2.40 -29.61 -1.57
N VAL A 88 -3.13 -28.88 -2.42
CA VAL A 88 -2.91 -28.80 -3.86
C VAL A 88 -2.25 -27.48 -4.20
N ALA A 89 -1.10 -27.49 -4.86
CA ALA A 89 -0.40 -26.29 -5.30
C ALA A 89 -0.24 -26.27 -6.82
N LEU A 90 -0.47 -25.09 -7.42
CA LEU A 90 -0.16 -24.80 -8.81
C LEU A 90 0.99 -23.80 -8.86
N CYS A 91 2.07 -24.17 -9.53
CA CYS A 91 3.25 -23.34 -9.76
C CYS A 91 3.41 -23.04 -11.24
N ASP A 92 4.05 -21.92 -11.57
CA ASP A 92 4.38 -21.59 -12.98
C ASP A 92 5.49 -22.50 -13.54
N GLY A 93 5.79 -22.35 -14.84
CA GLY A 93 6.84 -23.10 -15.51
C GLY A 93 8.28 -22.81 -15.01
N GLN A 94 8.43 -21.94 -14.01
CA GLN A 94 9.70 -21.64 -13.34
C GLN A 94 9.74 -22.13 -11.89
N GLY A 95 8.65 -22.71 -11.38
CA GLY A 95 8.56 -23.24 -10.03
C GLY A 95 8.02 -22.25 -8.99
N ARG A 96 7.57 -21.07 -9.40
CA ARG A 96 6.99 -20.08 -8.47
C ARG A 96 5.53 -20.43 -8.22
N MET A 97 5.13 -20.47 -6.95
CA MET A 97 3.78 -20.83 -6.57
C MET A 97 2.79 -19.72 -6.89
N VAL A 98 1.75 -20.07 -7.63
CA VAL A 98 0.67 -19.16 -8.01
C VAL A 98 -0.53 -19.31 -7.09
N GLN A 99 -0.89 -20.54 -6.78
CA GLN A 99 -2.08 -20.85 -5.99
C GLN A 99 -1.84 -22.08 -5.11
N ARG A 100 -2.39 -22.06 -3.89
CA ARG A 100 -2.40 -23.18 -2.97
C ARG A 100 -3.79 -23.35 -2.39
N LEU A 101 -4.36 -24.55 -2.48
CA LEU A 101 -5.72 -24.90 -2.06
C LEU A 101 -5.73 -26.12 -1.14
N GLY A 102 -6.71 -26.22 -0.25
CA GLY A 102 -6.87 -27.36 0.66
C GLY A 102 -5.92 -27.34 1.87
N GLY A 103 -5.74 -28.50 2.48
CA GLY A 103 -4.98 -28.69 3.70
C GLY A 103 -5.72 -28.30 4.97
N ASP A 104 -5.45 -29.00 6.06
CA ASP A 104 -5.93 -28.63 7.39
C ASP A 104 -5.14 -27.44 7.98
N ARG A 105 -5.54 -26.96 9.16
CA ARG A 105 -4.91 -25.82 9.81
C ARG A 105 -3.44 -26.11 10.19
N LEU A 106 -3.15 -27.34 10.58
CA LEU A 106 -1.78 -27.74 10.99
C LEU A 106 -0.84 -27.79 9.78
N LEU A 107 -1.26 -28.44 8.69
CA LEU A 107 -0.46 -28.52 7.47
C LEU A 107 -0.21 -27.13 6.88
N ARG A 108 -1.26 -26.29 6.80
CA ARG A 108 -1.11 -24.92 6.28
C ARG A 108 -0.12 -24.10 7.09
N GLY A 109 -0.20 -24.13 8.43
CA GLY A 109 0.75 -23.43 9.29
C GLY A 109 2.20 -23.88 9.08
N ARG A 110 2.43 -25.20 8.99
CA ARG A 110 3.78 -25.74 8.73
C ARG A 110 4.31 -25.39 7.33
N LEU A 111 3.44 -25.36 6.31
CA LEU A 111 3.82 -24.95 4.97
C LEU A 111 4.15 -23.45 4.90
N ASP A 112 3.46 -22.62 5.69
CA ASP A 112 3.75 -21.19 5.80
C ASP A 112 5.11 -20.96 6.49
N GLU A 113 5.45 -21.73 7.52
CA GLU A 113 6.76 -21.69 8.19
C GLU A 113 7.92 -21.92 7.22
N VAL A 114 7.76 -22.86 6.27
CA VAL A 114 8.77 -23.16 5.24
C VAL A 114 8.60 -22.31 3.98
N ARG A 115 7.70 -21.31 4.00
CA ARG A 115 7.41 -20.39 2.90
C ARG A 115 6.93 -21.11 1.62
N PHE A 116 6.24 -22.20 1.78
CA PHE A 116 5.56 -22.89 0.68
C PHE A 116 4.17 -22.29 0.48
N ALA A 117 4.13 -21.06 -0.04
CA ALA A 117 2.94 -20.22 -0.18
C ALA A 117 2.96 -19.44 -1.51
N PRO A 118 1.79 -18.93 -1.98
CA PRO A 118 1.74 -18.13 -3.20
C PRO A 118 2.74 -16.97 -3.20
N GLY A 119 3.43 -16.76 -4.32
CA GLY A 119 4.47 -15.76 -4.49
C GLY A 119 5.89 -16.25 -4.20
N PHE A 120 6.08 -17.38 -3.53
CA PHE A 120 7.40 -17.91 -3.24
C PHE A 120 7.91 -18.89 -4.33
N ASP A 121 9.22 -18.96 -4.47
CA ASP A 121 9.92 -19.82 -5.44
C ASP A 121 10.19 -21.20 -4.83
N ALA A 122 9.58 -22.26 -5.42
CA ALA A 122 9.77 -23.66 -5.06
C ALA A 122 10.71 -24.40 -6.03
N SER A 123 11.50 -23.69 -6.83
CA SER A 123 12.45 -24.32 -7.75
C SER A 123 13.55 -25.09 -7.01
N GLU A 124 14.10 -26.13 -7.64
CA GLU A 124 15.15 -26.97 -7.06
C GLU A 124 16.41 -26.20 -6.70
N GLN A 125 16.72 -25.14 -7.44
CA GLN A 125 17.89 -24.28 -7.21
C GLN A 125 17.76 -23.42 -5.94
N VAL A 126 16.56 -23.23 -5.44
CA VAL A 126 16.25 -22.37 -4.28
C VAL A 126 15.92 -23.19 -3.05
N VAL A 127 15.05 -24.19 -3.21
CA VAL A 127 14.46 -24.95 -2.09
C VAL A 127 15.04 -26.35 -1.98
N GLY A 128 15.80 -26.77 -2.96
CA GLY A 128 16.35 -28.12 -3.03
C GLY A 128 15.33 -29.11 -3.56
N THR A 129 15.60 -30.41 -3.35
CA THR A 129 14.76 -31.52 -3.80
C THR A 129 13.35 -31.41 -3.22
N ASN A 130 12.35 -31.27 -4.09
CA ASN A 130 10.93 -31.13 -3.72
C ASN A 130 10.03 -31.55 -4.90
N GLY A 131 8.72 -31.65 -4.68
CA GLY A 131 7.76 -32.07 -5.70
C GLY A 131 7.73 -31.15 -6.93
N VAL A 132 7.84 -29.84 -6.74
CA VAL A 132 7.76 -28.84 -7.82
C VAL A 132 9.07 -28.73 -8.59
N GLY A 133 10.16 -28.37 -7.89
CA GLY A 133 11.44 -28.07 -8.50
C GLY A 133 12.05 -29.29 -9.18
N THR A 134 11.96 -30.47 -8.54
CA THR A 134 12.49 -31.73 -9.10
C THR A 134 11.63 -32.21 -10.28
N ALA A 135 10.30 -32.01 -10.28
CA ALA A 135 9.46 -32.32 -11.43
C ALA A 135 9.78 -31.45 -12.64
N LEU A 136 10.17 -30.18 -12.44
CA LEU A 136 10.68 -29.31 -13.50
C LEU A 136 12.03 -29.77 -14.04
N ALA A 137 12.97 -30.09 -13.16
CA ALA A 137 14.30 -30.54 -13.53
C ALA A 137 14.29 -31.89 -14.27
N GLU A 138 13.54 -32.85 -13.77
CA GLU A 138 13.35 -34.19 -14.40
C GLU A 138 12.37 -34.14 -15.58
N ARG A 139 11.65 -33.03 -15.76
CA ARG A 139 10.61 -32.86 -16.79
C ARG A 139 9.56 -33.94 -16.77
N GLY A 140 9.28 -34.48 -15.61
CA GLY A 140 8.39 -35.63 -15.41
C GLY A 140 7.80 -35.65 -14.01
N PRO A 141 6.86 -36.62 -13.79
CA PRO A 141 6.25 -36.74 -12.47
C PRO A 141 7.25 -37.28 -11.45
N VAL A 142 7.29 -36.64 -10.29
CA VAL A 142 8.20 -36.95 -9.18
C VAL A 142 7.44 -37.08 -7.87
N TYR A 143 7.88 -38.02 -7.03
CA TYR A 143 7.39 -38.17 -5.66
C TYR A 143 8.57 -38.12 -4.71
N VAL A 144 8.52 -37.21 -3.72
CA VAL A 144 9.61 -36.96 -2.77
C VAL A 144 9.05 -37.09 -1.36
N VAL A 145 9.65 -37.85 -0.49
CA VAL A 145 9.13 -38.12 0.87
C VAL A 145 10.21 -38.03 1.92
N GLY A 146 9.91 -37.25 2.99
CA GLY A 146 10.77 -37.25 4.17
C GLY A 146 12.19 -36.84 3.86
N ARG A 147 13.15 -37.69 4.17
CA ARG A 147 14.60 -37.39 4.01
C ARG A 147 15.11 -37.45 2.57
N GLU A 148 14.26 -37.72 1.61
CA GLU A 148 14.57 -37.51 0.20
C GLU A 148 14.62 -36.01 -0.16
N HIS A 149 13.94 -35.17 0.62
CA HIS A 149 14.11 -33.71 0.51
C HIS A 149 15.55 -33.35 0.90
N PHE A 150 16.18 -32.48 0.09
CA PHE A 150 17.54 -32.02 0.36
C PHE A 150 17.59 -31.11 1.59
N ALA A 151 16.60 -30.27 1.78
CA ALA A 151 16.52 -29.32 2.90
C ALA A 151 15.87 -29.96 4.13
N ASP A 152 16.49 -29.76 5.32
CA ASP A 152 16.03 -30.33 6.58
C ASP A 152 14.61 -29.89 6.97
N CYS A 153 14.26 -28.64 6.69
CA CYS A 153 12.93 -28.09 7.01
C CYS A 153 11.80 -28.72 6.15
N LEU A 154 12.11 -29.37 5.03
CA LEU A 154 11.13 -30.03 4.18
C LEU A 154 10.96 -31.52 4.51
N GLN A 155 11.79 -32.09 5.34
CA GLN A 155 11.72 -33.52 5.72
C GLN A 155 10.40 -33.93 6.43
N PRO A 156 9.64 -33.04 7.10
CA PRO A 156 8.32 -33.38 7.63
C PRO A 156 7.25 -33.65 6.56
N PHE A 157 7.52 -33.36 5.30
CA PHE A 157 6.52 -33.41 4.22
C PHE A 157 6.75 -34.58 3.25
N ALA A 158 5.70 -34.85 2.47
CA ALA A 158 5.72 -35.67 1.27
C ALA A 158 5.06 -34.88 0.14
N CYS A 159 5.73 -34.82 -1.00
CA CYS A 159 5.36 -34.03 -2.17
C CYS A 159 5.25 -34.91 -3.43
N ALA A 160 4.20 -34.74 -4.22
CA ALA A 160 4.03 -35.37 -5.51
C ALA A 160 3.80 -34.33 -6.58
N GLY A 161 4.83 -34.04 -7.39
CA GLY A 161 4.78 -33.02 -8.42
C GLY A 161 4.72 -33.59 -9.82
N THR A 162 4.00 -32.94 -10.73
CA THR A 162 3.95 -33.31 -12.15
C THR A 162 3.84 -32.07 -13.04
N PRO A 163 4.60 -32.00 -14.14
CA PRO A 163 4.49 -30.87 -15.05
C PRO A 163 3.19 -30.98 -15.87
N VAL A 164 2.54 -29.83 -16.07
CA VAL A 164 1.42 -29.60 -16.97
C VAL A 164 1.96 -29.04 -18.29
N ARG A 165 1.71 -29.76 -19.39
CA ARG A 165 2.24 -29.40 -20.71
C ARG A 165 1.15 -28.82 -21.59
N ASN A 166 1.52 -27.83 -22.36
CA ASN A 166 0.67 -27.40 -23.46
C ASN A 166 0.62 -28.46 -24.54
N PRO A 167 -0.54 -29.03 -24.88
CA PRO A 167 -0.65 -30.13 -25.84
C PRO A 167 -0.31 -29.74 -27.29
N LEU A 168 -0.29 -28.43 -27.60
CA LEU A 168 0.07 -27.92 -28.92
C LEU A 168 1.57 -27.66 -29.07
N SER A 169 2.21 -27.06 -28.04
CA SER A 169 3.63 -26.70 -28.08
C SER A 169 4.57 -27.70 -27.39
N GLY A 170 4.04 -28.59 -26.51
CA GLY A 170 4.83 -29.49 -25.67
C GLY A 170 5.59 -28.77 -24.53
N HIS A 171 5.44 -27.45 -24.39
CA HIS A 171 6.09 -26.66 -23.35
C HIS A 171 5.46 -26.93 -21.97
N ILE A 172 6.27 -26.93 -20.90
CA ILE A 172 5.77 -26.98 -19.53
C ILE A 172 5.25 -25.58 -19.17
N GLU A 173 3.93 -25.46 -19.03
CA GLU A 173 3.27 -24.20 -18.66
C GLU A 173 3.16 -24.03 -17.14
N ALA A 174 3.05 -25.17 -16.43
CA ALA A 174 2.88 -25.17 -14.99
C ALA A 174 3.38 -26.49 -14.38
N VAL A 175 3.47 -26.53 -13.05
CA VAL A 175 3.61 -27.76 -12.26
C VAL A 175 2.44 -27.84 -11.28
N LEU A 176 1.80 -28.99 -11.25
CA LEU A 176 0.81 -29.32 -10.22
C LEU A 176 1.48 -30.19 -9.16
N ASP A 177 1.31 -29.83 -7.89
CA ASP A 177 1.88 -30.51 -6.75
C ASP A 177 0.83 -30.83 -5.69
N LEU A 178 0.96 -32.00 -5.09
CA LEU A 178 0.21 -32.46 -3.92
C LEU A 178 1.19 -32.61 -2.76
N THR A 179 0.93 -31.91 -1.66
CA THR A 179 1.76 -31.96 -0.46
C THR A 179 0.92 -32.34 0.76
N CYS A 180 1.46 -33.24 1.60
CA CYS A 180 0.91 -33.60 2.92
C CYS A 180 2.05 -33.77 3.95
N LEU A 181 1.69 -34.05 5.20
CA LEU A 181 2.69 -34.50 6.17
C LEU A 181 3.21 -35.87 5.78
N ARG A 182 4.47 -36.16 6.08
CA ARG A 182 5.13 -37.43 5.73
C ARG A 182 4.35 -38.66 6.20
N ASP A 183 3.79 -38.58 7.41
CA ASP A 183 3.09 -39.69 8.03
C ASP A 183 1.71 -39.97 7.38
N ASP A 184 1.17 -39.00 6.62
CA ASP A 184 -0.08 -39.11 5.85
C ASP A 184 0.18 -39.40 4.37
N SER A 185 1.42 -39.70 4.00
CA SER A 185 1.82 -39.91 2.61
C SER A 185 1.35 -41.21 2.03
N ASP A 186 0.87 -41.14 0.78
CA ASP A 186 0.42 -42.30 0.01
C ASP A 186 0.98 -42.24 -1.43
N PRO A 187 1.59 -43.31 -1.96
CA PRO A 187 2.05 -43.38 -3.36
C PRO A 187 0.95 -43.08 -4.39
N LEU A 188 -0.32 -43.17 -4.02
CA LEU A 188 -1.45 -42.78 -4.88
C LEU A 188 -1.45 -41.27 -5.18
N MET A 189 -0.81 -40.44 -4.38
CA MET A 189 -0.65 -39.02 -4.66
C MET A 189 -0.05 -38.77 -6.03
N LEU A 190 0.98 -39.52 -6.41
CA LEU A 190 1.61 -39.40 -7.73
C LEU A 190 0.65 -39.77 -8.87
N ARG A 191 -0.26 -40.70 -8.65
CA ARG A 191 -1.29 -41.05 -9.63
C ARG A 191 -2.33 -39.94 -9.75
N LEU A 192 -2.81 -39.43 -8.62
CA LEU A 192 -3.82 -38.35 -8.59
C LEU A 192 -3.32 -37.10 -9.27
N VAL A 193 -2.09 -36.67 -8.96
CA VAL A 193 -1.53 -35.45 -9.56
C VAL A 193 -1.30 -35.62 -11.07
N ARG A 194 -0.92 -36.81 -11.52
CA ARG A 194 -0.77 -37.13 -12.96
C ARG A 194 -2.10 -37.15 -13.70
N GLU A 195 -3.16 -37.66 -13.10
CA GLU A 195 -4.50 -37.64 -13.68
C GLU A 195 -5.02 -36.21 -13.77
N ALA A 196 -4.87 -35.40 -12.71
CA ALA A 196 -5.26 -34.02 -12.70
C ALA A 196 -4.49 -33.18 -13.73
N ALA A 197 -3.18 -33.37 -13.86
CA ALA A 197 -2.39 -32.67 -14.88
C ALA A 197 -2.87 -33.03 -16.31
N ARG A 198 -3.19 -34.29 -16.58
CA ARG A 198 -3.76 -34.72 -17.89
C ARG A 198 -5.13 -34.10 -18.15
N ASP A 199 -5.95 -33.94 -17.11
CA ASP A 199 -7.25 -33.29 -17.22
C ASP A 199 -7.09 -31.81 -17.57
N ILE A 200 -6.10 -31.14 -17.00
CA ILE A 200 -5.76 -29.75 -17.35
C ILE A 200 -5.27 -29.67 -18.80
N GLU A 201 -4.36 -30.56 -19.21
CA GLU A 201 -3.87 -30.63 -20.59
C GLU A 201 -5.00 -30.92 -21.60
N ALA A 202 -5.94 -31.79 -21.25
CA ALA A 202 -7.10 -32.10 -22.10
C ALA A 202 -8.00 -30.84 -22.26
N ARG A 203 -8.22 -30.10 -21.20
CA ARG A 203 -8.98 -28.83 -21.22
C ARG A 203 -8.28 -27.74 -22.00
N LEU A 204 -6.95 -27.63 -21.92
CA LEU A 204 -6.16 -26.75 -22.78
C LEU A 204 -6.35 -27.09 -24.25
N LEU A 205 -6.42 -28.38 -24.60
CA LEU A 205 -6.68 -28.82 -25.97
C LEU A 205 -8.13 -28.54 -26.39
N GLU A 206 -9.10 -28.66 -25.50
CA GLU A 206 -10.51 -28.33 -25.76
C GLU A 206 -10.71 -26.82 -26.02
N GLN A 207 -9.95 -25.98 -25.38
CA GLN A 207 -9.96 -24.52 -25.62
C GLN A 207 -9.32 -24.13 -26.96
N ALA A 208 -8.48 -25.02 -27.54
CA ALA A 208 -7.96 -24.82 -28.89
C ALA A 208 -9.05 -24.93 -29.96
N THR A 209 -8.94 -24.12 -31.00
CA THR A 209 -9.94 -24.10 -32.09
C THR A 209 -10.01 -25.45 -32.79
N GLN A 210 -11.18 -25.79 -33.34
CA GLN A 210 -11.38 -27.04 -34.11
C GLN A 210 -10.38 -27.14 -35.27
N ARG A 211 -10.04 -26.00 -35.86
CA ARG A 211 -9.10 -25.91 -36.98
C ARG A 211 -7.66 -26.20 -36.54
N GLU A 212 -7.20 -25.67 -35.42
CA GLU A 212 -5.86 -25.95 -34.86
C GLU A 212 -5.71 -27.44 -34.54
N ARG A 213 -6.75 -28.05 -33.94
CA ARG A 213 -6.78 -29.52 -33.69
C ARG A 213 -6.69 -30.34 -34.96
N ALA A 214 -7.41 -29.93 -36.03
CA ALA A 214 -7.40 -30.61 -37.32
C ALA A 214 -6.03 -30.50 -38.02
N LEU A 215 -5.40 -29.30 -37.99
CA LEU A 215 -4.08 -29.06 -38.53
C LEU A 215 -2.97 -29.82 -37.81
N LEU A 216 -3.05 -29.88 -36.45
CA LEU A 216 -2.12 -30.69 -35.66
C LEU A 216 -2.24 -32.18 -36.00
N ALA A 217 -3.47 -32.70 -36.16
CA ALA A 217 -3.73 -34.06 -36.54
C ALA A 217 -3.23 -34.35 -37.98
N ALA A 218 -3.39 -33.42 -38.92
CA ALA A 218 -2.89 -33.52 -40.30
C ALA A 218 -1.35 -33.53 -40.35
N TYR A 219 -0.71 -32.63 -39.55
CA TYR A 219 0.73 -32.61 -39.48
C TYR A 219 1.32 -33.90 -38.90
N ARG A 220 0.72 -34.41 -37.80
CA ARG A 220 1.14 -35.69 -37.22
C ARG A 220 0.98 -36.88 -38.19
N ARG A 221 -0.01 -36.83 -39.08
CA ARG A 221 -0.16 -37.86 -40.16
C ARG A 221 0.93 -37.70 -41.23
N ALA A 222 1.12 -36.47 -41.74
CA ALA A 222 2.11 -36.18 -42.77
C ALA A 222 3.55 -36.51 -42.33
N GLY A 223 3.86 -36.34 -41.03
CA GLY A 223 5.16 -36.72 -40.48
C GLY A 223 5.40 -38.23 -40.36
N ARG A 224 4.33 -39.04 -40.36
CA ARG A 224 4.44 -40.51 -40.33
C ARG A 224 4.64 -41.11 -41.72
N ASP A 225 4.18 -40.42 -42.74
CA ASP A 225 4.21 -40.90 -44.13
C ASP A 225 5.42 -40.41 -44.95
N ALA A 226 6.26 -39.56 -44.36
CA ALA A 226 7.44 -39.00 -45.07
C ALA A 226 8.69 -39.86 -44.81
N ASP A 227 9.21 -40.48 -45.86
CA ASP A 227 10.54 -41.10 -45.89
C ASP A 227 11.61 -40.03 -45.52
N GLY A 228 12.20 -40.17 -44.35
CA GLY A 228 13.22 -39.24 -43.83
C GLY A 228 12.90 -38.59 -42.45
N TRP A 229 11.76 -38.92 -41.87
CA TRP A 229 11.50 -38.58 -40.45
C TRP A 229 12.26 -39.57 -39.56
N PRO A 230 12.98 -39.15 -38.50
CA PRO A 230 13.73 -40.08 -37.67
C PRO A 230 12.76 -41.15 -37.09
N PRO A 231 13.10 -42.47 -37.21
CA PRO A 231 12.27 -43.50 -36.67
C PRO A 231 12.18 -43.34 -35.17
N GLN A 232 10.96 -43.39 -34.63
CA GLN A 232 10.81 -43.51 -33.17
C GLN A 232 11.54 -44.77 -32.73
N PRO A 233 12.34 -44.73 -31.63
CA PRO A 233 12.94 -45.95 -31.10
C PRO A 233 11.80 -46.90 -30.72
N ALA A 234 11.82 -48.07 -31.31
CA ALA A 234 10.89 -49.14 -31.03
C ALA A 234 11.11 -49.59 -29.57
N GLY A 235 10.21 -49.25 -28.71
CA GLY A 235 10.23 -49.68 -27.34
C GLY A 235 9.48 -48.75 -26.41
N THR A 236 8.34 -49.27 -25.95
CA THR A 236 7.47 -48.75 -24.91
C THR A 236 6.52 -47.60 -25.33
N GLY A 237 5.24 -47.95 -25.47
CA GLY A 237 4.12 -47.11 -25.81
C GLY A 237 3.72 -46.13 -24.69
N GLU A 238 4.41 -45.06 -24.58
CA GLU A 238 4.01 -43.83 -23.95
C GLU A 238 4.65 -42.72 -24.77
N GLY A 239 3.82 -41.86 -25.37
CA GLY A 239 4.25 -40.87 -26.33
C GLY A 239 5.28 -39.89 -25.79
N ARG A 240 6.54 -40.11 -26.14
CA ARG A 240 7.58 -39.06 -26.03
C ARG A 240 7.40 -38.11 -27.21
N TYR A 241 6.82 -36.99 -26.94
CA TYR A 241 6.90 -35.84 -27.83
C TYR A 241 8.35 -35.32 -27.84
N GLY A 242 8.86 -34.98 -29.07
CA GLY A 242 10.23 -34.64 -29.35
C GLY A 242 10.94 -33.84 -28.24
N GLU A 243 11.80 -34.54 -27.54
CA GLU A 243 12.77 -33.98 -26.62
C GLU A 243 13.87 -33.30 -27.46
N GLY A 244 13.94 -31.97 -27.41
CA GLY A 244 15.12 -31.37 -28.02
C GLY A 244 15.16 -29.88 -27.96
N ALA A 245 14.50 -29.17 -28.83
CA ALA A 245 14.75 -27.74 -29.07
C ALA A 245 14.13 -26.79 -28.06
N GLY A 246 12.88 -27.02 -27.64
CA GLY A 246 12.17 -26.11 -26.74
C GLY A 246 12.73 -26.05 -25.31
N ALA A 247 13.45 -27.07 -24.91
CA ALA A 247 13.98 -27.20 -23.56
C ALA A 247 15.22 -26.34 -23.27
N ARG A 248 15.89 -25.87 -24.30
CA ARG A 248 17.13 -25.09 -24.20
C ARG A 248 16.96 -23.62 -24.57
N LEU A 249 15.73 -23.20 -24.90
CA LEU A 249 15.42 -21.84 -25.31
C LEU A 249 14.86 -21.02 -24.15
N GLY A 250 15.42 -19.82 -23.96
CA GLY A 250 14.89 -18.85 -23.02
C GLY A 250 13.55 -18.28 -23.48
N ARG A 251 12.79 -17.64 -22.58
CA ARG A 251 11.50 -16.98 -22.90
C ARG A 251 11.64 -15.96 -24.04
N ILE A 252 12.75 -15.22 -24.06
CA ILE A 252 13.05 -14.21 -25.10
C ILE A 252 13.23 -14.90 -26.44
N ASP A 253 14.01 -16.01 -26.50
CA ASP A 253 14.24 -16.76 -27.74
C ASP A 253 12.92 -17.36 -28.29
N LEU A 254 12.06 -17.87 -27.42
CA LEU A 254 10.75 -18.37 -27.82
C LEU A 254 9.83 -17.26 -28.33
N ALA A 255 9.85 -16.07 -27.73
CA ALA A 255 9.08 -14.92 -28.20
C ALA A 255 9.56 -14.48 -29.57
N VAL A 256 10.87 -14.38 -29.77
CA VAL A 256 11.48 -14.02 -31.07
C VAL A 256 11.15 -15.05 -32.14
N LEU A 257 11.19 -16.35 -31.83
CA LEU A 257 10.81 -17.40 -32.78
C LEU A 257 9.33 -17.34 -33.14
N ARG A 258 8.45 -17.05 -32.18
CA ARG A 258 7.01 -16.90 -32.42
C ARG A 258 6.73 -15.70 -33.32
N GLU A 259 7.31 -14.55 -33.02
CA GLU A 259 7.17 -13.33 -33.81
C GLU A 259 7.59 -13.57 -35.25
N LYS A 260 8.75 -14.18 -35.46
CA LYS A 260 9.25 -14.51 -36.82
C LYS A 260 8.41 -15.58 -37.54
N ALA A 261 7.89 -16.54 -36.82
CA ALA A 261 6.97 -17.53 -37.37
C ALA A 261 5.67 -16.88 -37.84
N GLU A 262 5.13 -15.93 -37.09
CA GLU A 262 3.93 -15.18 -37.44
C GLU A 262 4.18 -14.29 -38.69
N GLU A 263 5.34 -13.64 -38.79
CA GLU A 263 5.76 -12.91 -39.99
C GLU A 263 5.84 -13.84 -41.23
N LEU A 264 6.39 -15.03 -41.07
CA LEU A 264 6.54 -16.02 -42.13
C LEU A 264 5.20 -16.63 -42.57
N ILE A 265 4.24 -16.76 -41.64
CA ILE A 265 2.87 -17.18 -41.90
C ILE A 265 2.14 -16.10 -42.71
N ALA A 266 2.31 -14.83 -42.32
CA ALA A 266 1.69 -13.69 -42.97
C ALA A 266 2.30 -13.37 -44.36
N ALA A 267 3.50 -13.84 -44.67
CA ALA A 267 4.24 -13.61 -45.92
C ALA A 267 4.21 -14.83 -46.84
N PRO A 268 3.18 -15.03 -47.72
CA PRO A 268 3.01 -16.24 -48.52
C PRO A 268 4.16 -16.48 -49.51
N HIS A 269 4.96 -15.46 -49.83
CA HIS A 269 6.06 -15.56 -50.78
C HIS A 269 7.40 -15.95 -50.12
N ARG A 270 7.47 -15.96 -48.78
CA ARG A 270 8.65 -16.42 -48.04
C ARG A 270 8.46 -17.87 -47.56
N THR A 271 9.41 -18.72 -47.97
CA THR A 271 9.42 -20.14 -47.58
C THR A 271 10.44 -20.43 -46.48
N LEU A 272 11.41 -19.55 -46.29
CA LEU A 272 12.52 -19.72 -45.37
C LEU A 272 12.90 -18.36 -44.76
N ASP A 273 13.21 -18.36 -43.47
CA ASP A 273 13.79 -17.20 -42.77
C ASP A 273 14.78 -17.66 -41.70
N GLU A 274 15.76 -16.79 -41.36
CA GLU A 274 16.71 -17.06 -40.31
C GLU A 274 16.62 -15.97 -39.22
N VAL A 275 16.66 -16.40 -37.95
CA VAL A 275 16.57 -15.49 -36.82
C VAL A 275 17.71 -15.74 -35.83
N MET A 276 18.29 -14.67 -35.33
CA MET A 276 19.32 -14.75 -34.29
C MET A 276 18.65 -14.89 -32.92
N LEU A 277 19.16 -15.83 -32.12
CA LEU A 277 18.72 -16.12 -30.74
C LEU A 277 19.78 -15.67 -29.75
N SER A 278 19.41 -15.65 -28.46
CA SER A 278 20.33 -15.37 -27.39
C SER A 278 21.52 -16.35 -27.36
N GLY A 279 22.71 -15.88 -26.94
CA GLY A 279 23.94 -16.69 -26.87
C GLY A 279 24.57 -17.01 -28.22
N GLY A 280 24.32 -16.20 -29.26
CA GLY A 280 24.95 -16.37 -30.56
C GLY A 280 24.46 -17.59 -31.37
N ARG A 281 23.31 -18.13 -31.02
CA ARG A 281 22.62 -19.18 -31.79
C ARG A 281 21.78 -18.56 -32.89
N SER A 282 21.52 -19.31 -33.96
CA SER A 282 20.52 -18.93 -34.96
C SER A 282 19.47 -20.01 -35.10
N ALA A 283 18.28 -19.64 -35.54
CA ALA A 283 17.23 -20.58 -35.89
C ALA A 283 16.78 -20.35 -37.32
N LEU A 284 16.70 -21.45 -38.08
CA LEU A 284 16.16 -21.47 -39.43
C LEU A 284 14.70 -21.86 -39.38
N LEU A 285 13.81 -20.97 -39.90
CA LEU A 285 12.38 -21.18 -39.95
C LEU A 285 11.95 -21.57 -41.37
N LEU A 286 11.32 -22.73 -41.52
CA LEU A 286 10.85 -23.24 -42.78
C LEU A 286 9.32 -23.31 -42.82
N ARG A 287 8.69 -22.62 -43.78
CA ARG A 287 7.25 -22.62 -44.01
C ARG A 287 6.81 -23.84 -44.82
N ARG A 288 5.91 -24.64 -44.30
CA ARG A 288 5.30 -25.78 -44.97
C ARG A 288 3.77 -25.64 -45.02
N GLN A 289 3.21 -25.94 -46.20
CA GLN A 289 1.75 -26.05 -46.32
C GLN A 289 1.31 -27.48 -45.95
N VAL A 290 0.25 -27.55 -45.13
CA VAL A 290 -0.35 -28.82 -44.69
C VAL A 290 -1.83 -28.84 -45.09
N ARG A 291 -2.33 -29.98 -45.58
CA ARG A 291 -3.71 -30.13 -45.94
C ARG A 291 -4.37 -31.20 -45.05
N GLY A 292 -5.45 -30.84 -44.35
CA GLY A 292 -6.23 -31.72 -43.53
C GLY A 292 -7.08 -32.70 -44.33
N ALA A 293 -7.62 -33.73 -43.67
CA ALA A 293 -8.39 -34.77 -44.29
C ALA A 293 -9.76 -34.30 -44.84
N ALA A 294 -10.31 -33.21 -44.28
CA ALA A 294 -11.57 -32.60 -44.74
C ALA A 294 -11.36 -31.43 -45.71
N GLY A 295 -10.13 -31.26 -46.23
CA GLY A 295 -9.78 -30.23 -47.23
C GLY A 295 -9.28 -28.92 -46.61
N GLU A 296 -9.20 -28.82 -45.28
CA GLU A 296 -8.61 -27.63 -44.64
C GLU A 296 -7.14 -27.50 -45.02
N THR A 297 -6.75 -26.30 -45.41
CA THR A 297 -5.35 -25.96 -45.68
C THR A 297 -4.79 -25.08 -44.59
N GLY A 298 -3.59 -25.37 -44.14
CA GLY A 298 -2.90 -24.58 -43.13
C GLY A 298 -1.40 -24.48 -43.37
N VAL A 299 -0.73 -23.68 -42.60
CA VAL A 299 0.72 -23.48 -42.67
C VAL A 299 1.34 -23.91 -41.35
N VAL A 300 2.42 -24.66 -41.43
CA VAL A 300 3.26 -25.04 -40.29
C VAL A 300 4.63 -24.42 -40.49
N ILE A 301 5.14 -23.77 -39.46
CA ILE A 301 6.52 -23.31 -39.41
C ILE A 301 7.36 -24.29 -38.62
N GLU A 302 8.35 -24.86 -39.25
CA GLU A 302 9.35 -25.74 -38.65
C GLU A 302 10.60 -24.90 -38.35
N ALA A 303 11.00 -24.82 -37.08
CA ALA A 303 12.20 -24.09 -36.64
C ALA A 303 13.33 -25.09 -36.33
N ARG A 304 14.49 -24.88 -36.95
CA ARG A 304 15.72 -25.63 -36.65
C ARG A 304 16.73 -24.71 -36.02
N ILE A 305 17.21 -25.10 -34.83
CA ILE A 305 18.20 -24.31 -34.10
C ILE A 305 19.58 -24.74 -34.53
N LEU A 306 20.36 -23.79 -35.05
CA LEU A 306 21.72 -23.96 -35.52
C LEU A 306 22.68 -23.34 -34.47
N GLY A 307 23.71 -24.09 -34.09
CA GLY A 307 24.77 -23.60 -33.19
C GLY A 307 24.46 -23.77 -31.70
N GLY A 308 25.33 -24.48 -31.03
CA GLY A 308 25.24 -24.73 -29.59
C GLY A 308 26.22 -25.77 -29.08
N ALA A 309 27.41 -25.87 -29.70
CA ALA A 309 28.54 -26.51 -29.03
C ALA A 309 29.28 -25.43 -28.25
N GLY A 310 29.49 -25.64 -26.97
CA GLY A 310 30.21 -24.71 -26.11
C GLY A 310 31.58 -24.38 -26.66
N VAL A 311 31.78 -23.12 -27.01
CA VAL A 311 33.11 -22.56 -27.14
C VAL A 311 33.43 -21.95 -25.77
N GLY A 312 34.15 -22.72 -24.95
CA GLY A 312 34.90 -22.16 -23.86
C GLY A 312 35.95 -21.20 -24.42
N PRO A 313 36.38 -20.19 -23.68
CA PRO A 313 37.35 -19.22 -24.16
C PRO A 313 38.66 -19.95 -24.51
N VAL A 314 39.07 -19.88 -25.77
CA VAL A 314 40.39 -20.33 -26.20
C VAL A 314 41.41 -19.39 -25.60
N ALA A 315 42.13 -19.86 -24.61
CA ALA A 315 43.30 -19.18 -24.08
C ALA A 315 44.41 -19.28 -25.13
N LEU A 316 44.80 -18.16 -25.76
CA LEU A 316 46.05 -18.03 -26.51
C LEU A 316 47.21 -18.11 -25.51
N ALA A 317 47.91 -19.25 -25.53
CA ALA A 317 49.15 -19.43 -24.81
C ALA A 317 50.27 -18.65 -25.48
N GLY A 318 50.81 -17.66 -24.80
CA GLY A 318 52.13 -17.08 -25.04
C GLY A 318 53.06 -17.47 -23.88
N PRO A 319 54.37 -17.69 -24.10
CA PRO A 319 55.21 -18.34 -23.13
C PRO A 319 55.80 -17.38 -22.07
N GLY A 320 55.86 -17.81 -20.83
CA GLY A 320 56.91 -17.39 -19.91
C GLY A 320 56.54 -16.73 -18.61
N THR A 321 56.85 -17.47 -17.58
CA THR A 321 57.31 -17.10 -16.20
C THR A 321 56.38 -16.52 -15.13
N VAL A 322 56.07 -17.41 -14.20
CA VAL A 322 56.34 -17.35 -12.73
C VAL A 322 55.61 -16.35 -11.84
N ASP A 323 54.97 -16.95 -10.86
CA ASP A 323 54.58 -16.52 -9.48
C ASP A 323 53.71 -15.30 -9.20
N GLY A 324 52.60 -15.61 -8.51
CA GLY A 324 51.86 -14.70 -7.60
C GLY A 324 50.34 -14.85 -7.68
N PRO A 325 49.63 -14.72 -6.53
CA PRO A 325 48.28 -15.25 -6.33
C PRO A 325 47.21 -14.45 -7.03
N ALA A 326 46.20 -15.17 -7.53
CA ALA A 326 45.05 -14.65 -8.28
C ALA A 326 44.09 -13.82 -7.40
N THR A 327 43.93 -12.56 -7.77
CA THR A 327 42.80 -11.73 -7.38
C THR A 327 41.74 -11.76 -8.47
N VAL A 328 40.54 -12.12 -8.12
CA VAL A 328 39.37 -12.09 -8.97
C VAL A 328 38.98 -10.65 -9.25
N ALA A 329 38.97 -10.25 -10.49
CA ALA A 329 38.49 -8.96 -10.93
C ALA A 329 37.25 -9.11 -11.79
N GLY A 330 36.13 -8.53 -11.35
CA GLY A 330 35.45 -7.45 -12.01
C GLY A 330 34.23 -7.86 -12.83
N VAL A 331 33.09 -7.90 -12.20
CA VAL A 331 31.78 -7.82 -12.88
C VAL A 331 31.46 -6.35 -13.11
N VAL A 332 31.23 -5.98 -14.38
CA VAL A 332 30.72 -4.68 -14.79
C VAL A 332 29.20 -4.67 -14.59
N PRO A 333 28.60 -3.72 -13.85
CA PRO A 333 27.16 -3.65 -13.73
C PRO A 333 26.53 -2.86 -14.89
N VAL A 334 25.48 -3.43 -15.45
CA VAL A 334 24.53 -2.73 -16.32
C VAL A 334 23.50 -2.02 -15.43
N PRO A 335 23.17 -0.74 -15.65
CA PRO A 335 22.24 0.00 -14.80
C PRO A 335 20.79 -0.27 -15.16
N GLY A 336 19.97 -0.45 -14.12
CA GLY A 336 18.53 -0.31 -14.18
C GLY A 336 17.74 -1.52 -13.74
N PHE A 337 17.57 -1.66 -12.43
CA PHE A 337 16.29 -2.02 -11.76
C PHE A 337 16.54 -2.00 -10.25
N ALA A 338 15.82 -1.12 -9.58
CA ALA A 338 15.84 -1.00 -8.13
C ALA A 338 15.21 -2.23 -7.49
N THR A 339 15.92 -2.84 -6.54
CA THR A 339 15.35 -3.79 -5.58
C THR A 339 15.57 -3.23 -4.19
N GLU A 340 14.47 -2.91 -3.52
CA GLU A 340 14.47 -2.54 -2.11
C GLU A 340 14.60 -3.76 -1.20
N ALA A 341 15.49 -3.58 -0.25
CA ALA A 341 15.47 -3.80 1.17
C ALA A 341 15.51 -5.23 1.71
N ALA A 342 16.69 -5.58 2.18
CA ALA A 342 16.86 -6.45 3.34
C ALA A 342 17.67 -5.69 4.39
N VAL A 343 17.07 -5.47 5.56
CA VAL A 343 17.69 -4.85 6.71
C VAL A 343 18.65 -5.85 7.35
N VAL A 344 19.94 -5.51 7.39
CA VAL A 344 20.94 -6.19 8.24
C VAL A 344 21.53 -5.15 9.17
N VAL A 345 21.39 -5.36 10.46
CA VAL A 345 21.98 -4.56 11.54
C VAL A 345 23.47 -4.84 11.63
N PRO A 346 24.36 -3.83 11.69
CA PRO A 346 25.80 -4.04 11.85
C PRO A 346 26.27 -3.79 13.27
N THR A 347 27.19 -4.61 13.76
CA THR A 347 28.04 -4.28 14.90
C THR A 347 29.47 -3.92 14.47
N SER A 348 29.74 -2.65 14.68
CA SER A 348 30.97 -1.92 15.04
C SER A 348 32.39 -2.49 14.79
N ARG A 349 33.33 -1.77 14.21
CA ARG A 349 34.31 -0.83 14.80
C ARG A 349 35.41 -0.37 13.82
N ILE A 350 35.49 0.97 13.67
CA ILE A 350 36.67 1.88 13.76
C ILE A 350 37.93 1.55 12.94
N THR A 351 38.37 2.37 11.99
CA THR A 351 39.36 3.47 12.09
C THR A 351 39.71 4.03 10.71
N THR A 352 39.72 5.35 10.62
CA THR A 352 40.36 6.21 9.62
C THR A 352 41.88 6.28 9.83
N PRO A 353 42.81 6.85 9.03
CA PRO A 353 42.64 8.11 8.28
C PRO A 353 43.48 8.33 6.97
N LYS A 354 43.03 9.36 6.22
CA LYS A 354 43.77 10.46 5.56
C LYS A 354 44.93 10.28 4.57
N LYS A 355 44.77 10.98 3.46
CA LYS A 355 45.55 12.04 2.76
C LYS A 355 46.04 11.74 1.34
N ARG A 356 45.51 12.49 0.39
CA ARG A 356 46.05 13.71 -0.30
C ARG A 356 47.00 13.49 -1.50
N ALA A 357 46.52 13.86 -2.67
CA ALA A 357 46.99 14.98 -3.50
C ALA A 357 47.75 14.71 -4.79
N THR A 358 47.28 15.39 -5.84
CA THR A 358 47.95 16.11 -6.95
C THR A 358 48.47 15.32 -8.14
N ALA A 359 47.86 15.46 -9.27
CA ALA A 359 47.96 16.48 -10.30
C ALA A 359 48.90 16.16 -11.45
N THR A 360 48.43 16.46 -12.67
CA THR A 360 49.10 16.92 -13.87
C THR A 360 49.56 15.94 -14.94
N GLY A 361 49.08 16.19 -16.18
CA GLY A 361 49.83 16.20 -17.37
C GLY A 361 49.43 15.28 -18.55
N LEU A 362 48.73 15.83 -19.51
CA LEU A 362 48.72 15.44 -20.94
C LEU A 362 50.07 15.83 -21.57
N PRO A 363 50.47 15.42 -22.77
CA PRO A 363 49.77 15.03 -24.01
C PRO A 363 50.48 14.01 -24.93
N GLY A 364 49.86 13.61 -26.07
CA GLY A 364 50.54 13.31 -27.31
C GLY A 364 50.23 12.01 -28.04
N SER A 365 49.46 12.12 -29.10
CA SER A 365 49.48 11.14 -30.23
C SER A 365 50.76 11.30 -31.04
N PRO A 366 51.26 10.30 -31.82
CA PRO A 366 50.77 10.13 -33.20
C PRO A 366 50.90 8.73 -33.85
N THR A 367 50.09 8.56 -34.92
CA THR A 367 50.35 7.90 -36.25
C THR A 367 50.77 6.44 -36.39
N SER A 368 50.01 5.80 -37.26
CA SER A 368 50.25 4.50 -37.94
C SER A 368 51.46 4.50 -38.86
N PRO A 369 51.98 3.32 -39.33
CA PRO A 369 51.72 2.81 -40.68
C PRO A 369 51.76 1.24 -40.85
N PRO A 370 51.72 0.69 -42.06
CA PRO A 370 50.81 -0.40 -42.47
C PRO A 370 51.49 -1.76 -42.71
N LEU A 371 50.61 -2.76 -42.89
CA LEU A 371 50.65 -4.12 -43.47
C LEU A 371 52.00 -4.69 -44.05
N PRO A 372 52.15 -6.07 -43.95
CA PRO A 372 51.98 -6.84 -45.18
C PRO A 372 51.19 -8.18 -45.00
N THR A 373 50.54 -8.49 -46.11
CA THR A 373 49.81 -9.70 -46.44
C THR A 373 50.77 -10.93 -46.51
N LEU A 374 50.38 -12.01 -45.83
CA LEU A 374 50.87 -13.36 -46.01
C LEU A 374 49.73 -14.35 -46.18
N LEU A 375 49.70 -14.94 -47.39
CA LEU A 375 48.83 -16.05 -47.75
C LEU A 375 49.28 -17.32 -46.99
N LEU A 376 48.36 -17.97 -46.31
CA LEU A 376 48.50 -19.33 -45.78
C LEU A 376 47.37 -20.21 -46.30
N PRO A 377 47.59 -21.51 -46.53
CA PRO A 377 46.66 -22.37 -47.25
C PRO A 377 45.46 -22.76 -46.46
N SER A 378 44.30 -22.91 -47.15
CA SER A 378 43.01 -23.34 -46.67
C SER A 378 43.10 -24.70 -45.92
N PRO A 379 42.52 -24.79 -44.72
CA PRO A 379 42.28 -26.11 -44.10
C PRO A 379 41.02 -26.74 -44.72
N GLN A 380 41.09 -28.01 -44.99
CA GLN A 380 39.98 -28.86 -45.39
C GLN A 380 38.88 -28.83 -44.29
N PRO A 381 37.60 -28.87 -44.68
CA PRO A 381 36.51 -28.89 -43.68
C PRO A 381 36.53 -30.19 -42.88
N PRO A 382 36.35 -30.16 -41.55
CA PRO A 382 36.14 -31.35 -40.76
C PRO A 382 34.82 -32.03 -41.18
N ALA A 383 34.80 -33.34 -41.07
CA ALA A 383 33.64 -34.17 -41.33
C ALA A 383 32.43 -33.69 -40.47
N PRO A 384 31.20 -33.76 -40.99
CA PRO A 384 30.04 -33.32 -40.24
C PRO A 384 29.84 -34.19 -38.99
N GLU A 385 29.89 -33.58 -37.80
CA GLU A 385 29.38 -34.18 -36.57
C GLU A 385 27.87 -34.42 -36.69
N PRO A 386 27.31 -35.40 -35.98
CA PRO A 386 25.89 -35.73 -36.07
C PRO A 386 25.07 -34.53 -35.53
N VAL A 387 24.34 -33.90 -36.45
CA VAL A 387 23.37 -32.84 -36.16
C VAL A 387 22.27 -33.47 -35.29
N THR A 388 22.22 -33.14 -34.02
CA THR A 388 21.05 -33.41 -33.19
C THR A 388 19.89 -32.58 -33.77
N ASP A 389 18.90 -33.30 -34.30
CA ASP A 389 17.75 -32.73 -35.02
C ASP A 389 16.80 -32.07 -33.99
N ASP A 390 17.10 -30.85 -33.58
CA ASP A 390 16.29 -30.03 -32.68
C ASP A 390 15.23 -29.27 -33.48
N ARG A 391 14.04 -29.85 -33.67
CA ARG A 391 12.94 -29.26 -34.46
C ARG A 391 11.84 -28.75 -33.56
N LEU A 392 11.50 -27.44 -33.71
CA LEU A 392 10.34 -26.82 -33.11
C LEU A 392 9.25 -26.58 -34.17
N LEU A 393 7.99 -26.84 -33.86
CA LEU A 393 6.87 -26.67 -34.79
C LEU A 393 5.96 -25.53 -34.34
N LEU A 394 5.67 -24.62 -35.24
CA LEU A 394 4.72 -23.53 -35.08
C LEU A 394 3.64 -23.66 -36.17
N LEU A 395 2.39 -23.81 -35.72
CA LEU A 395 1.24 -24.05 -36.59
C LEU A 395 0.53 -22.72 -36.93
N GLY A 396 0.18 -22.51 -38.21
CA GLY A 396 -0.58 -21.32 -38.62
C GLY A 396 -1.21 -21.44 -40.01
N ASP A 397 -2.23 -20.61 -40.26
CA ASP A 397 -2.89 -20.37 -41.54
C ASP A 397 -2.58 -18.94 -42.02
N PRO A 398 -2.35 -18.67 -43.32
CA PRO A 398 -2.08 -17.33 -43.85
C PRO A 398 -3.18 -16.29 -43.55
N GLY A 399 -4.45 -16.74 -43.40
CA GLY A 399 -5.56 -15.90 -42.98
C GLY A 399 -5.60 -15.67 -41.47
N VAL A 400 -5.18 -16.67 -40.69
CA VAL A 400 -5.16 -16.65 -39.23
C VAL A 400 -3.97 -15.85 -38.73
N GLY A 401 -2.83 -15.81 -39.42
CA GLY A 401 -1.67 -15.03 -39.03
C GLY A 401 -1.95 -13.52 -38.89
N ARG A 402 -2.72 -12.95 -39.81
CA ARG A 402 -3.11 -11.53 -39.73
C ARG A 402 -4.09 -11.26 -38.59
N LEU A 403 -5.05 -12.13 -38.40
CA LEU A 403 -6.01 -12.06 -37.27
C LEU A 403 -5.30 -12.32 -35.94
N ALA A 404 -4.33 -13.25 -35.88
CA ALA A 404 -3.55 -13.51 -34.69
C ALA A 404 -2.66 -12.32 -34.28
N VAL A 405 -2.03 -11.63 -35.26
CA VAL A 405 -1.27 -10.42 -34.99
C VAL A 405 -2.15 -9.29 -34.47
N LEU A 406 -3.33 -9.11 -35.07
CA LEU A 406 -4.31 -8.12 -34.61
C LEU A 406 -4.84 -8.45 -33.21
N ALA A 407 -5.19 -9.73 -32.98
CA ALA A 407 -5.64 -10.19 -31.67
C ALA A 407 -4.56 -10.03 -30.59
N ARG A 408 -3.29 -10.33 -30.94
CA ARG A 408 -2.17 -10.13 -30.04
C ARG A 408 -1.95 -8.66 -29.69
N ARG A 409 -1.96 -7.76 -30.66
CA ARG A 409 -1.85 -6.31 -30.40
C ARG A 409 -2.98 -5.81 -29.50
N ARG A 410 -4.20 -6.33 -29.70
CA ARG A 410 -5.34 -6.01 -28.83
C ARG A 410 -5.14 -6.54 -27.42
N LEU A 411 -4.66 -7.77 -27.26
CA LEU A 411 -4.33 -8.35 -25.95
C LEU A 411 -3.19 -7.60 -25.26
N GLU A 412 -2.17 -7.19 -26.00
CA GLU A 412 -1.08 -6.38 -25.45
C GLU A 412 -1.57 -5.01 -24.97
N LEU A 413 -2.47 -4.37 -25.72
CA LEU A 413 -3.09 -3.11 -25.31
C LEU A 413 -3.98 -3.28 -24.06
N LEU A 414 -4.78 -4.34 -23.99
CA LEU A 414 -5.61 -4.65 -22.82
C LEU A 414 -4.76 -5.01 -21.60
N HIS A 415 -3.66 -5.72 -21.80
CA HIS A 415 -2.71 -6.03 -20.74
C HIS A 415 -2.06 -4.75 -20.19
N GLU A 416 -1.61 -3.86 -21.08
CA GLU A 416 -1.06 -2.56 -20.68
C GLU A 416 -2.11 -1.69 -19.98
N ALA A 417 -3.33 -1.66 -20.50
CA ALA A 417 -4.46 -1.00 -19.85
C ALA A 417 -4.67 -1.56 -18.44
N GLY A 418 -4.45 -2.88 -18.27
CA GLY A 418 -4.50 -3.58 -17.01
C GLY A 418 -3.52 -3.11 -15.97
N ILE A 419 -2.36 -2.71 -16.39
CA ILE A 419 -1.27 -2.28 -15.51
C ILE A 419 -1.31 -0.77 -15.28
N ARG A 420 -1.68 -0.01 -16.32
CA ARG A 420 -1.54 1.45 -16.32
C ARG A 420 -2.79 2.22 -15.97
N ILE A 421 -3.99 1.67 -16.15
CA ILE A 421 -5.25 2.35 -15.82
C ILE A 421 -5.65 2.02 -14.39
N GLY A 422 -5.80 3.06 -13.55
CA GLY A 422 -6.19 2.94 -12.15
C GLY A 422 -5.02 2.68 -11.21
N THR A 423 -3.84 3.24 -11.52
CA THR A 423 -2.66 3.16 -10.66
C THR A 423 -2.80 3.99 -9.38
N THR A 424 -3.72 4.97 -9.41
CA THR A 424 -4.04 5.83 -8.28
C THR A 424 -5.54 5.88 -8.03
N LEU A 425 -5.94 6.37 -6.85
CA LEU A 425 -7.33 6.65 -6.51
C LEU A 425 -7.69 8.13 -6.83
N ASP A 426 -7.20 8.62 -7.96
CA ASP A 426 -7.50 9.96 -8.49
C ASP A 426 -8.27 9.85 -9.80
N VAL A 427 -9.42 10.55 -9.88
CA VAL A 427 -10.31 10.52 -11.04
C VAL A 427 -9.65 11.11 -12.28
N ALA A 428 -8.95 12.24 -12.12
CA ALA A 428 -8.31 12.95 -13.23
C ALA A 428 -7.13 12.13 -13.77
N ARG A 429 -6.28 11.62 -12.86
CA ARG A 429 -5.15 10.78 -13.24
C ARG A 429 -5.59 9.50 -13.95
N THR A 430 -6.66 8.85 -13.48
CA THR A 430 -7.21 7.65 -14.16
C THR A 430 -7.72 7.97 -15.56
N ALA A 431 -8.31 9.14 -15.76
CA ALA A 431 -8.75 9.60 -17.09
C ALA A 431 -7.55 9.87 -18.01
N GLU A 432 -6.47 10.46 -17.51
CA GLU A 432 -5.20 10.66 -18.22
C GLU A 432 -4.58 9.33 -18.63
N GLU A 433 -4.49 8.37 -17.70
CA GLU A 433 -3.96 7.03 -17.94
C GLU A 433 -4.72 6.30 -19.06
N LEU A 434 -6.05 6.43 -19.12
CA LEU A 434 -6.86 5.91 -20.23
C LEU A 434 -6.44 6.54 -21.55
N ALA A 435 -6.29 7.86 -21.59
CA ALA A 435 -5.91 8.58 -22.82
C ALA A 435 -4.48 8.21 -23.27
N GLU A 436 -3.52 8.11 -22.35
CA GLU A 436 -2.14 7.71 -22.59
C GLU A 436 -2.02 6.26 -23.11
N VAL A 437 -2.82 5.35 -22.61
CA VAL A 437 -2.83 3.94 -23.07
C VAL A 437 -3.44 3.82 -24.46
N ALA A 438 -4.50 4.59 -24.74
CA ALA A 438 -5.18 4.53 -26.02
C ALA A 438 -4.40 5.18 -27.18
N VAL A 439 -3.60 6.23 -26.88
CA VAL A 439 -2.84 6.97 -27.91
C VAL A 439 -1.34 6.62 -27.78
N PRO A 440 -0.62 6.31 -28.84
CA PRO A 440 -1.03 6.30 -30.25
C PRO A 440 -1.54 4.94 -30.79
N ARG A 441 -1.62 3.91 -29.96
CA ARG A 441 -1.78 2.52 -30.44
C ARG A 441 -3.17 2.18 -30.97
N PHE A 442 -4.20 2.80 -30.40
CA PHE A 442 -5.59 2.55 -30.75
C PHE A 442 -6.21 3.71 -31.54
N ALA A 443 -5.91 4.93 -31.12
CA ALA A 443 -6.43 6.15 -31.67
C ALA A 443 -5.33 7.21 -31.84
N ASP A 444 -5.55 8.19 -32.71
CA ASP A 444 -4.64 9.35 -32.86
C ASP A 444 -4.96 10.44 -31.85
N PHE A 445 -6.24 10.51 -31.43
CA PHE A 445 -6.68 11.37 -30.34
C PHE A 445 -7.66 10.61 -29.44
N ALA A 446 -7.62 10.93 -28.15
CA ALA A 446 -8.58 10.47 -27.17
C ALA A 446 -9.00 11.64 -26.28
N SER A 447 -10.28 11.71 -25.89
CA SER A 447 -10.76 12.69 -24.92
C SER A 447 -11.67 12.04 -23.90
N VAL A 448 -11.49 12.42 -22.64
CA VAL A 448 -12.33 11.96 -21.51
C VAL A 448 -13.05 13.17 -20.94
N ASP A 449 -14.36 13.12 -20.94
CA ASP A 449 -15.22 14.21 -20.48
C ASP A 449 -16.13 13.71 -19.35
N LEU A 450 -16.00 14.33 -18.18
CA LEU A 450 -16.71 13.98 -16.94
C LEU A 450 -17.51 15.19 -16.43
N PRO A 451 -18.67 15.00 -15.79
CA PRO A 451 -19.36 16.08 -15.08
C PRO A 451 -18.64 16.44 -13.78
N ASP A 452 -18.66 17.71 -13.39
CA ASP A 452 -18.00 18.23 -12.20
C ASP A 452 -18.30 17.44 -10.90
N PRO A 453 -19.54 16.95 -10.63
CA PRO A 453 -19.82 16.14 -9.45
C PRO A 453 -18.91 14.90 -9.32
N VAL A 454 -18.59 14.23 -10.44
CA VAL A 454 -17.72 13.03 -10.42
C VAL A 454 -16.31 13.37 -9.92
N LEU A 455 -15.79 14.54 -10.30
CA LEU A 455 -14.48 15.03 -9.85
C LEU A 455 -14.44 15.31 -8.35
N HIS A 456 -15.58 15.69 -7.76
CA HIS A 456 -15.71 15.98 -6.34
C HIS A 456 -16.18 14.78 -5.50
N GLY A 457 -16.28 13.58 -6.10
CA GLY A 457 -16.70 12.36 -5.41
C GLY A 457 -18.21 12.14 -5.39
N GLU A 458 -19.02 13.06 -5.94
CA GLU A 458 -20.47 12.98 -5.94
C GLU A 458 -21.01 12.09 -7.07
N GLU A 459 -22.22 11.58 -6.89
CA GLU A 459 -22.89 10.81 -7.92
C GLU A 459 -23.52 11.76 -8.94
N PRO A 460 -23.21 11.60 -10.24
CA PRO A 460 -23.80 12.44 -11.26
C PRO A 460 -25.29 12.11 -11.41
N GLY A 461 -26.08 13.11 -11.64
CA GLY A 461 -27.47 12.93 -12.08
C GLY A 461 -27.55 12.30 -13.49
N PRO A 462 -28.76 12.11 -14.02
CA PRO A 462 -28.93 11.63 -15.40
C PRO A 462 -28.18 12.53 -16.40
N LEU A 463 -27.30 11.93 -17.19
CA LEU A 463 -26.52 12.66 -18.20
C LEU A 463 -27.24 12.67 -19.54
N GLY A 464 -27.20 13.81 -20.26
CA GLY A 464 -27.79 13.97 -21.55
C GLY A 464 -27.26 15.21 -22.30
N ALA A 465 -27.88 15.59 -23.41
CA ALA A 465 -27.42 16.68 -24.27
C ALA A 465 -27.30 18.06 -23.55
N ALA A 466 -28.09 18.28 -22.51
CA ALA A 466 -28.04 19.53 -21.73
C ALA A 466 -26.94 19.53 -20.66
N THR A 467 -26.31 18.40 -20.41
CA THR A 467 -25.29 18.28 -19.36
C THR A 467 -23.99 18.91 -19.82
N ARG A 468 -23.46 19.83 -19.00
CA ARG A 468 -22.10 20.35 -19.21
C ARG A 468 -21.11 19.38 -18.61
N LEU A 469 -20.12 19.00 -19.39
CA LEU A 469 -19.02 18.15 -19.00
C LEU A 469 -17.73 18.98 -18.96
N ARG A 470 -16.80 18.56 -18.15
CA ARG A 470 -15.43 19.09 -18.14
C ARG A 470 -14.52 18.10 -18.85
N ARG A 471 -13.69 18.60 -19.73
CA ARG A 471 -12.63 17.79 -20.32
C ARG A 471 -11.54 17.53 -19.29
N VAL A 472 -11.42 16.28 -18.89
CA VAL A 472 -10.49 15.87 -17.80
C VAL A 472 -9.17 15.39 -18.38
N ALA A 473 -9.20 14.70 -19.51
CA ALA A 473 -7.99 14.23 -20.17
C ALA A 473 -8.07 14.33 -21.69
N VAL A 474 -6.91 14.54 -22.32
CA VAL A 474 -6.71 14.53 -23.76
C VAL A 474 -5.42 13.76 -24.06
N GLY A 475 -5.51 12.74 -24.91
CA GLY A 475 -4.38 12.10 -25.54
C GLY A 475 -4.27 12.54 -27.00
N SER A 476 -3.07 12.84 -27.48
CA SER A 476 -2.84 13.31 -28.84
C SER A 476 -1.49 12.84 -29.34
N VAL A 477 -1.42 12.44 -30.62
CA VAL A 477 -0.16 12.19 -31.33
C VAL A 477 0.54 13.49 -31.74
N ARG A 478 -0.15 14.64 -31.68
CA ARG A 478 0.36 15.99 -32.05
C ARG A 478 0.61 16.81 -30.79
N GLU A 479 1.63 17.66 -30.81
CA GLU A 479 1.98 18.53 -29.67
C GLU A 479 0.91 19.59 -29.37
N GLU A 480 0.22 20.11 -30.37
CA GLU A 480 -0.91 21.05 -30.21
C GLU A 480 -2.18 20.46 -30.88
N PRO A 481 -3.04 19.79 -30.12
CA PRO A 481 -4.31 19.33 -30.69
C PRO A 481 -5.28 20.51 -30.87
N ASP A 482 -5.86 20.63 -32.08
CA ASP A 482 -6.93 21.58 -32.40
C ASP A 482 -8.27 21.30 -31.66
N LEU A 483 -8.21 20.47 -30.62
CA LEU A 483 -9.35 20.06 -29.79
C LEU A 483 -9.44 20.95 -28.53
N TYR A 484 -10.60 20.88 -27.85
CA TYR A 484 -10.74 21.54 -26.54
C TYR A 484 -9.68 21.04 -25.56
N GLY A 485 -9.08 21.96 -24.80
CA GLY A 485 -8.04 21.66 -23.83
C GLY A 485 -8.56 20.99 -22.55
N VAL A 486 -7.64 20.46 -21.75
CA VAL A 486 -7.95 19.98 -20.41
C VAL A 486 -8.44 21.15 -19.55
N GLY A 487 -9.50 20.92 -18.79
CA GLY A 487 -10.14 21.95 -17.96
C GLY A 487 -11.32 22.66 -18.62
N ASP A 488 -11.43 22.61 -19.97
CA ASP A 488 -12.50 23.28 -20.70
C ASP A 488 -13.86 22.65 -20.41
N GLN A 489 -14.89 23.50 -20.37
CA GLN A 489 -16.27 23.03 -20.34
C GLN A 489 -16.75 22.67 -21.75
N VAL A 490 -17.19 21.44 -21.91
CA VAL A 490 -17.67 20.89 -23.17
C VAL A 490 -19.17 20.63 -23.09
N GLY A 491 -19.92 21.21 -24.03
CA GLY A 491 -21.35 20.91 -24.26
C GLY A 491 -21.51 20.14 -25.57
N TYR A 492 -22.37 19.13 -25.58
CA TYR A 492 -22.69 18.35 -26.77
C TYR A 492 -24.07 18.71 -27.29
N VAL A 493 -24.13 19.03 -28.57
CA VAL A 493 -25.42 19.27 -29.24
C VAL A 493 -26.19 17.94 -29.33
N PRO A 494 -27.54 17.95 -29.20
CA PRO A 494 -28.35 16.76 -29.46
C PRO A 494 -27.99 16.14 -30.80
N SER A 495 -28.12 14.85 -30.94
CA SER A 495 -27.71 14.03 -32.11
C SER A 495 -26.20 13.78 -32.31
N THR A 496 -25.29 14.45 -31.59
CA THR A 496 -23.86 14.08 -31.64
C THR A 496 -23.64 12.65 -31.10
N PRO A 497 -22.62 11.94 -31.58
CA PRO A 497 -22.28 10.62 -31.06
C PRO A 497 -22.11 10.59 -29.53
N GLN A 498 -21.55 11.66 -28.95
CA GLN A 498 -21.37 11.82 -27.50
C GLN A 498 -22.70 11.97 -26.77
N SER A 499 -23.61 12.83 -27.27
CA SER A 499 -24.93 12.99 -26.69
C SER A 499 -25.75 11.70 -26.77
N ARG A 500 -25.75 11.03 -27.95
CA ARG A 500 -26.41 9.73 -28.12
C ARG A 500 -25.87 8.68 -27.19
N SER A 501 -24.55 8.65 -27.00
CA SER A 501 -23.88 7.71 -26.10
C SER A 501 -24.25 7.94 -24.63
N LEU A 502 -24.31 9.21 -24.19
CA LEU A 502 -24.74 9.57 -22.85
C LEU A 502 -26.22 9.26 -22.59
N GLU A 503 -27.10 9.57 -23.55
CA GLU A 503 -28.56 9.38 -23.43
C GLU A 503 -28.94 7.90 -23.47
N THR A 504 -28.31 7.12 -24.37
CA THR A 504 -28.66 5.70 -24.57
C THR A 504 -27.86 4.76 -23.65
N GLY A 505 -26.74 5.24 -23.12
CA GLY A 505 -25.80 4.41 -22.36
C GLY A 505 -25.11 3.34 -23.22
N ARG A 506 -25.04 3.53 -24.54
CA ARG A 506 -24.43 2.62 -25.52
C ARG A 506 -23.30 3.30 -26.25
N ALA A 507 -22.29 2.52 -26.61
CA ALA A 507 -21.23 3.01 -27.48
C ALA A 507 -21.74 3.32 -28.88
N VAL A 508 -21.13 4.30 -29.53
CA VAL A 508 -21.48 4.78 -30.89
C VAL A 508 -20.23 4.74 -31.75
N LEU A 509 -20.31 4.06 -32.88
CA LEU A 509 -19.30 4.01 -33.93
C LEU A 509 -19.74 4.85 -35.13
N GLU A 510 -18.87 5.74 -35.57
CA GLU A 510 -19.00 6.52 -36.83
C GLU A 510 -17.75 6.19 -37.66
N PRO A 511 -17.82 5.17 -38.51
CA PRO A 511 -16.65 4.71 -39.28
C PRO A 511 -16.16 5.78 -40.29
N VAL A 512 -17.09 6.50 -40.91
CA VAL A 512 -16.80 7.55 -41.91
C VAL A 512 -17.56 8.80 -41.54
N LEU A 513 -16.88 9.78 -40.97
CA LEU A 513 -17.52 11.05 -40.54
C LEU A 513 -18.12 11.85 -41.69
N ALA A 514 -17.60 11.71 -42.89
CA ALA A 514 -18.18 12.36 -44.10
C ALA A 514 -19.60 11.87 -44.45
N GLU A 515 -19.93 10.64 -44.02
CA GLU A 515 -21.24 10.00 -44.22
C GLU A 515 -22.13 10.13 -42.98
N ALA A 516 -21.58 10.62 -41.87
CA ALA A 516 -22.32 10.81 -40.63
C ALA A 516 -23.39 11.89 -40.79
N GLY A 517 -24.66 11.45 -40.77
CA GLY A 517 -25.81 12.29 -41.11
C GLY A 517 -25.99 13.51 -40.26
N GLY A 518 -25.75 14.67 -40.82
CA GLY A 518 -26.31 15.98 -40.39
C GLY A 518 -25.89 16.59 -39.06
N TRP A 519 -25.35 15.85 -38.08
CA TRP A 519 -25.00 16.39 -36.76
C TRP A 519 -23.80 17.34 -36.82
N LEU A 520 -22.81 17.09 -37.69
CA LEU A 520 -21.69 18.00 -37.93
C LEU A 520 -22.13 19.37 -38.42
N ALA A 521 -23.22 19.45 -39.21
CA ALA A 521 -23.76 20.71 -39.69
C ALA A 521 -24.44 21.56 -38.59
N GLN A 522 -24.82 20.95 -37.47
CA GLN A 522 -25.46 21.63 -36.33
C GLN A 522 -24.44 22.35 -35.42
N ASP A 523 -23.14 22.03 -35.52
CA ASP A 523 -22.06 22.68 -34.78
C ASP A 523 -20.93 23.10 -35.75
N PRO A 524 -21.04 24.25 -36.41
CA PRO A 524 -20.05 24.70 -37.38
C PRO A 524 -18.65 24.89 -36.82
N ALA A 525 -18.54 25.25 -35.53
CA ALA A 525 -17.25 25.44 -34.86
C ALA A 525 -16.55 24.11 -34.63
N ARG A 526 -17.28 23.08 -34.25
CA ARG A 526 -16.76 21.71 -34.13
C ARG A 526 -16.42 21.12 -35.48
N LEU A 527 -17.27 21.32 -36.48
CA LEU A 527 -16.98 20.88 -37.86
C LEU A 527 -15.66 21.45 -38.36
N ALA A 528 -15.41 22.77 -38.16
CA ALA A 528 -14.16 23.38 -38.56
C ALA A 528 -12.96 22.72 -37.91
N ARG A 529 -13.02 22.45 -36.59
CA ARG A 529 -11.94 21.77 -35.86
C ARG A 529 -11.73 20.32 -36.33
N VAL A 530 -12.79 19.55 -36.51
CA VAL A 530 -12.71 18.16 -37.01
C VAL A 530 -12.05 18.13 -38.39
N LEU A 531 -12.39 19.06 -39.30
CA LEU A 531 -11.81 19.18 -40.64
C LEU A 531 -10.33 19.60 -40.55
N THR A 532 -9.96 20.57 -39.69
CA THR A 532 -8.59 21.01 -39.50
C THR A 532 -7.72 19.88 -38.94
N ALA A 533 -8.25 19.12 -38.00
CA ALA A 533 -7.57 17.97 -37.41
C ALA A 533 -7.50 16.76 -38.37
N GLY A 534 -8.20 16.76 -39.50
CA GLY A 534 -8.23 15.64 -40.45
C GLY A 534 -8.93 14.39 -39.92
N ILE A 535 -9.80 14.54 -38.92
CA ILE A 535 -10.49 13.40 -38.30
C ILE A 535 -11.49 12.80 -39.27
N HIS A 536 -11.37 11.50 -39.55
CA HIS A 536 -12.24 10.79 -40.49
C HIS A 536 -13.08 9.69 -39.85
N SER A 537 -12.74 9.20 -38.64
CA SER A 537 -13.45 8.12 -37.97
C SER A 537 -13.46 8.34 -36.45
N LEU A 538 -14.55 7.93 -35.79
CA LEU A 538 -14.82 8.20 -34.37
C LEU A 538 -15.50 7.02 -33.68
N ILE A 539 -15.02 6.68 -32.48
CA ILE A 539 -15.77 5.86 -31.51
C ILE A 539 -16.02 6.69 -30.27
N THR A 540 -17.26 6.64 -29.77
CA THR A 540 -17.62 7.24 -28.48
C THR A 540 -18.22 6.20 -27.57
N VAL A 541 -17.70 6.08 -26.33
CA VAL A 541 -18.12 5.07 -25.36
C VAL A 541 -18.53 5.77 -24.06
N PRO A 542 -19.69 5.43 -23.45
CA PRO A 542 -20.07 5.95 -22.16
C PRO A 542 -19.24 5.25 -21.08
N LEU A 543 -18.69 6.02 -20.14
CA LEU A 543 -17.98 5.49 -18.96
C LEU A 543 -19.05 5.07 -17.93
N ARG A 544 -19.33 3.77 -17.86
CA ARG A 544 -20.37 3.22 -16.99
C ARG A 544 -19.81 2.24 -15.98
N ALA A 545 -20.12 2.50 -14.71
CA ALA A 545 -19.79 1.58 -13.62
C ALA A 545 -21.01 1.41 -12.71
N ARG A 546 -21.26 0.18 -12.28
CA ARG A 546 -22.36 -0.18 -11.36
C ARG A 546 -23.72 0.43 -11.68
N GLY A 547 -24.04 0.53 -12.97
CA GLY A 547 -25.31 1.07 -13.46
C GLY A 547 -25.35 2.59 -13.67
N THR A 548 -24.37 3.33 -13.17
CA THR A 548 -24.27 4.79 -13.31
C THR A 548 -23.35 5.16 -14.47
N THR A 549 -23.79 6.15 -15.28
CA THR A 549 -22.94 6.76 -16.33
C THR A 549 -22.14 7.91 -15.70
N LEU A 550 -20.83 7.79 -15.70
CA LEU A 550 -19.91 8.75 -15.08
C LEU A 550 -19.46 9.84 -16.05
N GLY A 551 -19.56 9.59 -17.34
CA GLY A 551 -19.12 10.49 -18.39
C GLY A 551 -18.97 9.77 -19.72
N VAL A 552 -18.11 10.29 -20.58
CA VAL A 552 -17.90 9.75 -21.92
C VAL A 552 -16.43 9.83 -22.32
N VAL A 553 -15.95 8.81 -23.03
CA VAL A 553 -14.66 8.82 -23.72
C VAL A 553 -14.90 8.78 -25.24
N SER A 554 -14.12 9.55 -25.97
CA SER A 554 -14.15 9.56 -27.44
C SER A 554 -12.76 9.31 -27.99
N PHE A 555 -12.67 8.40 -28.98
CA PHE A 555 -11.45 8.03 -29.69
C PHE A 555 -11.58 8.45 -31.15
N TYR A 556 -10.53 9.06 -31.72
CA TYR A 556 -10.55 9.63 -33.07
C TYR A 556 -9.36 9.12 -33.88
N ARG A 557 -9.60 8.84 -35.16
CA ARG A 557 -8.56 8.55 -36.15
C ARG A 557 -8.46 9.68 -37.21
N SER A 558 -7.21 10.08 -37.45
CA SER A 558 -6.84 11.07 -38.45
C SER A 558 -5.62 10.65 -39.26
N GLU A 559 -4.59 10.11 -38.64
CA GLU A 559 -3.34 9.64 -39.24
C GLU A 559 -3.38 8.14 -39.53
N HIS A 560 -4.09 7.36 -38.72
CA HIS A 560 -4.40 5.97 -39.04
C HIS A 560 -5.26 5.89 -40.29
N PRO A 561 -4.80 5.24 -41.39
CA PRO A 561 -5.52 5.28 -42.66
C PRO A 561 -6.81 4.44 -42.69
N ALA A 562 -6.91 3.43 -41.82
CA ALA A 562 -8.11 2.58 -41.72
C ALA A 562 -9.12 3.19 -40.75
N PRO A 563 -10.42 3.25 -41.13
CA PRO A 563 -11.46 3.65 -40.18
C PRO A 563 -11.61 2.65 -39.02
N PHE A 564 -12.33 3.06 -37.97
CA PHE A 564 -12.69 2.13 -36.89
C PHE A 564 -13.73 1.11 -37.42
N GLU A 565 -13.60 -0.14 -36.93
CA GLU A 565 -14.49 -1.27 -37.24
C GLU A 565 -15.21 -1.73 -35.96
N GLU A 566 -16.20 -2.65 -36.09
CA GLU A 566 -16.95 -3.23 -34.96
C GLU A 566 -16.05 -3.91 -33.89
N ASP A 567 -14.96 -4.50 -34.35
CA ASP A 567 -13.97 -5.10 -33.46
C ASP A 567 -13.23 -4.04 -32.62
N ASP A 568 -12.97 -2.85 -33.20
CA ASP A 568 -12.38 -1.72 -32.50
C ASP A 568 -13.38 -1.13 -31.48
N LEU A 569 -14.69 -1.14 -31.82
CA LEU A 569 -15.75 -0.75 -30.88
C LEU A 569 -15.74 -1.63 -29.63
N SER A 570 -15.60 -2.95 -29.81
CA SER A 570 -15.50 -3.90 -28.68
C SER A 570 -14.30 -3.62 -27.79
N LEU A 571 -13.14 -3.34 -28.41
CA LEU A 571 -11.91 -2.98 -27.66
C LEU A 571 -12.06 -1.65 -26.92
N ALA A 572 -12.67 -0.64 -27.56
CA ALA A 572 -12.97 0.64 -26.94
C ALA A 572 -13.90 0.50 -25.71
N GLN A 573 -14.88 -0.38 -25.80
CA GLN A 573 -15.80 -0.68 -24.70
C GLN A 573 -15.07 -1.35 -23.51
N GLU A 574 -14.12 -2.23 -23.79
CA GLU A 574 -13.31 -2.89 -22.74
C GLU A 574 -12.41 -1.88 -22.03
N LEU A 575 -11.68 -1.04 -22.76
CA LEU A 575 -10.84 0.03 -22.22
C LEU A 575 -11.67 1.01 -21.38
N ALA A 576 -12.80 1.47 -21.92
CA ALA A 576 -13.71 2.40 -21.25
C ALA A 576 -14.36 1.77 -20.01
N GLY A 577 -14.76 0.51 -20.09
CA GLY A 577 -15.33 -0.24 -18.97
C GLY A 577 -14.37 -0.36 -17.80
N ARG A 578 -13.10 -0.65 -18.10
CA ARG A 578 -12.03 -0.72 -17.09
C ARG A 578 -11.79 0.64 -16.44
N ALA A 579 -11.59 1.67 -17.26
CA ALA A 579 -11.41 3.03 -16.76
C ALA A 579 -12.61 3.50 -15.93
N ALA A 580 -13.84 3.19 -16.35
CA ALA A 580 -15.05 3.54 -15.63
C ALA A 580 -15.09 2.92 -14.22
N ILE A 581 -14.67 1.65 -14.06
CA ILE A 581 -14.59 1.00 -12.75
C ILE A 581 -13.56 1.69 -11.87
N CYS A 582 -12.37 2.01 -12.42
CA CYS A 582 -11.31 2.70 -11.68
C CYS A 582 -11.74 4.13 -11.30
N ILE A 583 -12.37 4.87 -12.23
CA ILE A 583 -12.93 6.21 -11.96
C ILE A 583 -14.02 6.15 -10.87
N ASP A 584 -14.92 5.16 -10.90
CA ASP A 584 -15.94 5.01 -9.85
C ASP A 584 -15.33 4.65 -8.49
N ASN A 585 -14.28 3.84 -8.46
CA ASN A 585 -13.53 3.55 -7.24
C ASN A 585 -12.86 4.82 -6.70
N ALA A 586 -12.17 5.57 -7.55
CA ALA A 586 -11.54 6.85 -7.18
C ALA A 586 -12.58 7.87 -6.68
N ARG A 587 -13.72 8.01 -7.39
CA ARG A 587 -14.84 8.87 -6.98
C ARG A 587 -15.39 8.50 -5.60
N ARG A 588 -15.62 7.21 -5.34
CA ARG A 588 -16.09 6.72 -4.04
C ARG A 588 -15.08 6.98 -2.94
N TYR A 589 -13.81 6.71 -3.21
CA TYR A 589 -12.73 7.02 -2.28
C TYR A 589 -12.70 8.51 -1.95
N THR A 590 -12.79 9.40 -2.96
CA THR A 590 -12.85 10.86 -2.76
C THR A 590 -14.05 11.25 -1.90
N ARG A 591 -15.22 10.64 -2.14
CA ARG A 591 -16.43 10.90 -1.33
C ARG A 591 -16.26 10.47 0.12
N GLU A 592 -15.78 9.24 0.35
CA GLU A 592 -15.53 8.71 1.69
C GLU A 592 -14.49 9.56 2.43
N HIS A 593 -13.40 9.91 1.73
CA HIS A 593 -12.36 10.78 2.25
C HIS A 593 -12.90 12.16 2.62
N ASN A 594 -13.63 12.82 1.72
CA ASN A 594 -14.24 14.13 2.00
C ASN A 594 -15.25 14.07 3.15
N THR A 595 -16.03 13.00 3.23
CA THR A 595 -16.99 12.78 4.33
C THR A 595 -16.27 12.62 5.66
N ALA A 596 -15.20 11.85 5.68
CA ALA A 596 -14.39 11.62 6.86
C ALA A 596 -13.65 12.89 7.31
N LEU A 597 -13.09 13.67 6.37
CA LEU A 597 -12.52 14.99 6.67
C LEU A 597 -13.56 15.98 7.20
N ALA A 598 -14.78 15.96 6.65
CA ALA A 598 -15.87 16.81 7.16
C ALA A 598 -16.27 16.40 8.60
N LEU A 599 -16.32 15.09 8.89
CA LEU A 599 -16.55 14.58 10.23
C LEU A 599 -15.44 15.02 11.19
N GLN A 600 -14.19 14.79 10.85
CA GLN A 600 -13.02 15.20 11.64
C GLN A 600 -13.04 16.69 11.96
N ARG A 601 -13.24 17.53 10.92
CA ARG A 601 -13.40 18.98 11.12
C ARG A 601 -14.56 19.36 12.03
N SER A 602 -15.63 18.58 12.04
CA SER A 602 -16.77 18.80 12.93
C SER A 602 -16.47 18.45 14.40
N LEU A 603 -15.51 17.56 14.61
CA LEU A 603 -15.04 17.11 15.93
C LEU A 603 -13.97 18.04 16.51
N LEU A 604 -13.28 18.85 15.70
CA LEU A 604 -12.30 19.82 16.17
C LEU A 604 -12.97 21.10 16.70
N PRO A 605 -12.26 21.94 17.51
CA PRO A 605 -12.81 23.18 18.05
C PRO A 605 -13.30 24.13 16.95
N LYS A 606 -14.54 24.66 17.10
CA LYS A 606 -15.15 25.59 16.13
C LYS A 606 -14.94 27.06 16.51
N GLY A 607 -13.73 27.45 16.83
CA GLY A 607 -13.41 28.83 17.18
C GLY A 607 -12.48 28.94 18.37
N ARG A 608 -12.13 30.19 18.73
CA ARG A 608 -11.32 30.43 19.92
C ARG A 608 -12.28 30.58 21.12
N PRO A 609 -12.14 29.72 22.14
CA PRO A 609 -12.96 29.88 23.34
C PRO A 609 -12.67 31.24 23.97
N GLU A 610 -13.71 31.84 24.47
CA GLU A 610 -13.58 33.11 25.20
C GLU A 610 -12.89 32.85 26.55
N GLN A 611 -11.64 33.21 26.68
CA GLN A 611 -10.82 33.17 27.89
C GLN A 611 -9.77 34.29 27.87
N SER A 612 -9.25 34.66 29.05
CA SER A 612 -8.34 35.79 29.23
C SER A 612 -6.91 35.39 29.61
N ALA A 613 -6.74 34.15 30.05
CA ALA A 613 -5.49 33.63 30.58
C ALA A 613 -4.37 33.54 29.55
N VAL A 614 -4.72 33.25 28.29
CA VAL A 614 -3.75 33.10 27.20
C VAL A 614 -4.27 33.72 25.90
N GLU A 615 -3.36 34.07 25.02
CA GLU A 615 -3.66 34.37 23.62
C GLU A 615 -3.27 33.15 22.81
N VAL A 616 -4.21 32.57 22.02
CA VAL A 616 -3.99 31.32 21.33
C VAL A 616 -4.04 31.43 19.83
N ALA A 617 -3.15 30.69 19.16
CA ALA A 617 -3.23 30.35 17.75
C ALA A 617 -3.07 28.84 17.59
N TYR A 618 -3.69 28.30 16.57
CA TYR A 618 -3.58 26.89 16.27
C TYR A 618 -3.60 26.62 14.77
N ARG A 619 -3.01 25.48 14.39
CA ARG A 619 -3.10 24.94 13.03
C ARG A 619 -3.38 23.45 13.10
N TYR A 620 -4.20 23.00 12.20
CA TYR A 620 -4.48 21.60 11.97
C TYR A 620 -4.35 21.28 10.49
N LEU A 621 -3.51 20.32 10.15
CA LEU A 621 -3.24 19.89 8.77
C LEU A 621 -3.41 18.38 8.68
N PRO A 622 -4.40 17.91 7.91
CA PRO A 622 -4.62 16.48 7.74
C PRO A 622 -3.54 15.88 6.83
N ALA A 623 -3.17 14.62 7.11
CA ALA A 623 -2.30 13.81 6.27
C ALA A 623 -2.89 13.57 4.87
N GLN A 624 -2.03 13.32 3.87
CA GLN A 624 -2.49 12.94 2.54
C GLN A 624 -3.20 11.58 2.50
N ALA A 625 -2.79 10.64 3.34
CA ALA A 625 -3.21 9.26 3.30
C ALA A 625 -4.56 8.98 3.96
N GLY A 626 -5.16 9.95 4.66
CA GLY A 626 -6.42 9.67 5.35
C GLY A 626 -6.85 10.73 6.36
N VAL A 627 -7.82 10.33 7.15
CA VAL A 627 -8.32 11.08 8.30
C VAL A 627 -7.57 10.58 9.52
N GLY A 628 -6.89 11.45 10.24
CA GLY A 628 -6.06 11.07 11.37
C GLY A 628 -6.73 11.16 12.73
N GLY A 629 -5.94 10.83 13.75
CA GLY A 629 -6.30 10.83 15.15
C GLY A 629 -5.93 12.07 15.93
N ASP A 630 -5.21 13.02 15.33
CA ASP A 630 -4.72 14.23 15.98
C ASP A 630 -5.83 15.16 16.43
N TRP A 631 -5.66 15.76 17.58
CA TRP A 631 -6.59 16.72 18.15
C TRP A 631 -5.93 17.70 19.11
N PHE A 632 -6.58 18.84 19.30
CA PHE A 632 -6.21 19.84 20.29
C PHE A 632 -7.47 20.46 20.88
N ASP A 633 -7.32 21.07 22.06
CA ASP A 633 -8.39 21.88 22.62
C ASP A 633 -7.86 22.96 23.58
N VAL A 634 -8.68 23.97 23.79
CA VAL A 634 -8.46 25.07 24.74
C VAL A 634 -9.72 25.21 25.58
N ILE A 635 -9.65 24.83 26.84
CA ILE A 635 -10.82 24.68 27.69
C ILE A 635 -10.73 25.63 28.88
N PRO A 636 -11.65 26.62 28.98
CA PRO A 636 -11.75 27.44 30.19
C PRO A 636 -12.09 26.60 31.40
N LEU A 637 -11.31 26.72 32.46
CA LEU A 637 -11.52 26.04 33.75
C LEU A 637 -12.12 26.96 34.78
N SER A 638 -12.39 26.46 35.96
CA SER A 638 -12.80 27.26 37.10
C SER A 638 -11.79 28.32 37.47
N GLY A 639 -12.26 29.46 38.00
CA GLY A 639 -11.41 30.59 38.17
C GLY A 639 -11.00 31.20 36.82
N ALA A 640 -9.89 31.87 36.75
CA ALA A 640 -9.36 32.41 35.50
C ALA A 640 -8.45 31.43 34.77
N ARG A 641 -8.42 30.12 35.15
CA ARG A 641 -7.53 29.12 34.61
C ARG A 641 -7.98 28.63 33.24
N VAL A 642 -7.03 28.08 32.50
CA VAL A 642 -7.26 27.50 31.19
C VAL A 642 -6.51 26.18 31.06
N ALA A 643 -7.17 25.17 30.49
CA ALA A 643 -6.51 23.94 30.06
C ALA A 643 -6.18 24.00 28.57
N LEU A 644 -4.99 23.52 28.22
CA LEU A 644 -4.49 23.35 26.89
C LEU A 644 -4.21 21.85 26.70
N VAL A 645 -4.69 21.31 25.60
CA VAL A 645 -4.60 19.88 25.34
C VAL A 645 -4.19 19.65 23.90
N VAL A 646 -3.28 18.71 23.68
CA VAL A 646 -2.94 18.15 22.37
C VAL A 646 -2.80 16.64 22.52
N GLY A 647 -3.26 15.88 21.56
CA GLY A 647 -3.16 14.42 21.57
C GLY A 647 -3.23 13.83 20.17
N ASP A 648 -2.87 12.57 20.09
CA ASP A 648 -2.94 11.76 18.88
C ASP A 648 -3.44 10.36 19.20
N VAL A 649 -4.33 9.81 18.35
CA VAL A 649 -4.85 8.45 18.42
C VAL A 649 -4.13 7.58 17.40
N VAL A 650 -3.49 6.53 17.87
CA VAL A 650 -2.73 5.59 17.02
C VAL A 650 -3.58 5.08 15.86
N GLY A 651 -3.06 5.22 14.64
CA GLY A 651 -3.71 4.78 13.41
C GLY A 651 -4.45 5.90 12.67
N HIS A 652 -5.08 5.55 11.56
CA HIS A 652 -5.75 6.53 10.69
C HIS A 652 -7.14 6.03 10.27
N GLY A 653 -7.95 6.94 9.75
CA GLY A 653 -9.27 6.66 9.23
C GLY A 653 -10.40 6.95 10.22
N LEU A 654 -11.59 6.51 9.86
CA LEU A 654 -12.83 6.83 10.58
C LEU A 654 -12.80 6.37 12.05
N HIS A 655 -12.13 5.25 12.35
CA HIS A 655 -12.04 4.70 13.70
C HIS A 655 -11.19 5.59 14.62
N ALA A 656 -10.01 6.03 14.14
CA ALA A 656 -9.16 6.97 14.87
C ALA A 656 -9.89 8.30 15.15
N ALA A 657 -10.56 8.87 14.14
CA ALA A 657 -11.35 10.10 14.30
C ALA A 657 -12.52 9.93 15.30
N ALA A 658 -13.21 8.78 15.27
CA ALA A 658 -14.28 8.51 16.23
C ALA A 658 -13.76 8.38 17.67
N THR A 659 -12.61 7.73 17.86
CA THR A 659 -11.92 7.61 19.15
C THR A 659 -11.44 8.97 19.63
N MET A 660 -10.82 9.78 18.78
CA MET A 660 -10.45 11.16 19.05
C MET A 660 -11.64 11.99 19.55
N GLY A 661 -12.80 11.93 18.88
CA GLY A 661 -14.00 12.63 19.31
C GLY A 661 -14.50 12.21 20.70
N ARG A 662 -14.37 10.91 21.03
CA ARG A 662 -14.70 10.38 22.37
C ARG A 662 -13.73 10.88 23.44
N LEU A 663 -12.42 10.85 23.15
CA LEU A 663 -11.38 11.34 24.07
C LEU A 663 -11.56 12.83 24.33
N ARG A 664 -11.75 13.64 23.28
CA ARG A 664 -12.01 15.06 23.42
C ARG A 664 -13.23 15.36 24.29
N THR A 665 -14.33 14.63 24.08
CA THR A 665 -15.53 14.78 24.90
C THR A 665 -15.27 14.38 26.37
N ALA A 666 -14.50 13.32 26.58
CA ALA A 666 -14.12 12.89 27.93
C ALA A 666 -13.25 13.93 28.64
N VAL A 667 -12.27 14.52 27.96
CA VAL A 667 -11.45 15.63 28.50
C VAL A 667 -12.33 16.79 28.94
N HIS A 668 -13.27 17.25 28.10
CA HIS A 668 -14.21 18.29 28.47
C HIS A 668 -15.01 17.94 29.74
N ASN A 669 -15.49 16.71 29.84
CA ASN A 669 -16.24 16.26 31.03
C ASN A 669 -15.35 16.22 32.26
N PHE A 670 -14.12 15.72 32.19
CA PHE A 670 -13.18 15.67 33.30
C PHE A 670 -12.67 17.07 33.71
N CYS A 671 -12.46 17.96 32.75
CA CYS A 671 -12.20 19.39 33.00
C CYS A 671 -13.33 20.05 33.78
N SER A 672 -14.61 19.70 33.52
CA SER A 672 -15.77 20.21 34.29
C SER A 672 -15.82 19.72 35.73
N LEU A 673 -15.14 18.60 36.02
CA LEU A 673 -14.95 18.08 37.39
C LEU A 673 -13.75 18.70 38.10
N ASP A 674 -12.99 19.53 37.40
CA ASP A 674 -11.81 20.24 37.91
C ASP A 674 -10.73 19.29 38.48
N LEU A 675 -10.53 18.13 37.87
CA LEU A 675 -9.55 17.11 38.27
C LEU A 675 -8.12 17.62 38.13
N PRO A 676 -7.21 17.20 38.99
CA PRO A 676 -5.77 17.38 38.80
C PRO A 676 -5.30 16.76 37.47
N PRO A 677 -4.23 17.28 36.84
CA PRO A 677 -3.80 16.80 35.53
C PRO A 677 -3.47 15.30 35.45
N ASP A 678 -2.80 14.74 36.46
CA ASP A 678 -2.46 13.33 36.58
C ASP A 678 -3.71 12.43 36.76
N GLU A 679 -4.69 12.87 37.55
CA GLU A 679 -5.95 12.14 37.70
C GLU A 679 -6.76 12.16 36.39
N LEU A 680 -6.77 13.30 35.69
CA LEU A 680 -7.44 13.41 34.41
C LEU A 680 -6.87 12.41 33.38
N LEU A 681 -5.55 12.34 33.25
CA LEU A 681 -4.91 11.36 32.36
C LEU A 681 -5.16 9.91 32.81
N THR A 682 -5.20 9.65 34.12
CA THR A 682 -5.53 8.32 34.64
C THR A 682 -6.96 7.89 34.22
N HIS A 683 -7.93 8.80 34.30
CA HIS A 683 -9.28 8.52 33.85
C HIS A 683 -9.40 8.35 32.33
N LEU A 684 -8.56 9.07 31.56
CA LEU A 684 -8.47 8.88 30.11
C LEU A 684 -7.84 7.53 29.75
N ASP A 685 -6.79 7.10 30.45
CA ASP A 685 -6.16 5.80 30.29
C ASP A 685 -7.14 4.65 30.51
N ASP A 686 -7.90 4.72 31.60
CA ASP A 686 -8.97 3.78 31.90
C ASP A 686 -10.06 3.74 30.80
N LEU A 687 -10.39 4.90 30.23
CA LEU A 687 -11.36 4.99 29.13
C LEU A 687 -10.85 4.33 27.87
N VAL A 688 -9.60 4.61 27.46
CA VAL A 688 -8.97 4.00 26.30
C VAL A 688 -8.86 2.49 26.47
N GLY A 689 -8.43 2.01 27.65
CA GLY A 689 -8.36 0.59 27.94
C GLY A 689 -9.72 -0.12 27.89
N ARG A 690 -10.84 0.55 28.25
CA ARG A 690 -12.20 0.00 28.06
C ARG A 690 -12.61 -0.01 26.57
N LEU A 691 -12.24 1.01 25.81
CA LEU A 691 -12.52 1.06 24.38
C LEU A 691 -11.81 -0.07 23.63
N ASP A 692 -10.56 -0.35 23.98
CA ASP A 692 -9.75 -1.44 23.42
C ASP A 692 -10.37 -2.83 23.73
N ARG A 693 -10.91 -3.01 24.94
CA ARG A 693 -11.57 -4.27 25.32
C ARG A 693 -12.98 -4.44 24.75
N GLY A 694 -13.49 -3.48 23.99
CA GLY A 694 -14.83 -3.55 23.42
C GLY A 694 -15.97 -3.48 24.46
N GLU A 695 -15.69 -3.00 25.66
CA GLU A 695 -16.69 -2.83 26.74
C GLU A 695 -17.54 -1.57 26.48
N GLY A 696 -18.42 -1.61 25.51
CA GLY A 696 -19.32 -0.49 25.24
C GLY A 696 -19.98 -0.55 23.88
N TRP A 697 -21.15 -1.15 23.83
CA TRP A 697 -22.08 -1.32 22.71
C TRP A 697 -21.67 -2.37 21.68
N ALA A 698 -22.49 -3.42 21.59
CA ALA A 698 -22.46 -4.46 20.58
C ALA A 698 -22.59 -3.81 19.18
N VAL A 699 -21.45 -3.66 18.51
CA VAL A 699 -21.39 -3.56 17.05
C VAL A 699 -20.95 -4.93 16.57
N ASP A 700 -21.68 -5.47 15.59
CA ASP A 700 -21.46 -6.78 14.96
C ASP A 700 -19.97 -7.10 14.82
N SER A 701 -19.56 -8.17 15.50
CA SER A 701 -18.17 -8.64 15.64
C SER A 701 -17.60 -9.32 14.39
N SER A 702 -18.03 -8.96 13.19
CA SER A 702 -17.56 -9.57 11.94
C SER A 702 -16.46 -8.80 11.18
N GLN A 703 -16.00 -7.64 11.69
CA GLN A 703 -14.88 -6.87 11.13
C GLN A 703 -14.05 -6.15 12.21
N ALA A 704 -13.79 -6.81 13.33
CA ALA A 704 -12.81 -6.31 14.27
C ALA A 704 -11.40 -6.67 13.77
N ASP A 705 -10.81 -5.78 13.00
CA ASP A 705 -9.35 -5.64 13.00
C ASP A 705 -8.98 -5.19 14.43
N SER A 706 -8.45 -6.13 15.21
CA SER A 706 -8.00 -5.91 16.60
C SER A 706 -6.70 -5.10 16.59
N GLY A 707 -6.76 -3.84 16.17
CA GLY A 707 -5.70 -2.90 16.41
C GLY A 707 -5.79 -2.42 17.86
N ILE A 708 -4.68 -2.46 18.59
CA ILE A 708 -4.54 -1.87 19.92
C ILE A 708 -4.96 -0.40 19.83
N VAL A 709 -6.04 -0.02 20.54
CA VAL A 709 -6.46 1.38 20.62
C VAL A 709 -5.54 2.06 21.63
N GLY A 710 -4.51 2.76 21.14
CA GLY A 710 -3.62 3.59 21.93
C GLY A 710 -3.80 5.06 21.59
N ALA A 711 -3.45 5.96 22.50
CA ALA A 711 -3.42 7.38 22.22
C ALA A 711 -2.29 8.06 22.99
N THR A 712 -1.74 9.13 22.44
CA THR A 712 -0.84 10.03 23.17
C THR A 712 -1.58 11.29 23.58
N CYS A 713 -1.24 11.87 24.73
CA CYS A 713 -1.88 13.10 25.22
C CYS A 713 -0.92 13.94 26.04
N LEU A 714 -0.93 15.24 25.80
CA LEU A 714 -0.29 16.27 26.62
C LEU A 714 -1.39 17.20 27.15
N TYR A 715 -1.46 17.33 28.46
CA TYR A 715 -2.43 18.17 29.15
C TYR A 715 -1.72 19.19 30.03
N ALA A 716 -2.04 20.48 29.86
CA ALA A 716 -1.46 21.59 30.59
C ALA A 716 -2.55 22.49 31.16
N VAL A 717 -2.42 22.88 32.43
CA VAL A 717 -3.32 23.83 33.12
C VAL A 717 -2.54 25.07 33.51
N TYR A 718 -2.89 26.21 32.94
CA TYR A 718 -2.28 27.48 33.29
C TYR A 718 -3.20 28.35 34.19
N ASP A 719 -2.65 28.88 35.28
CA ASP A 719 -3.28 29.80 36.19
C ASP A 719 -2.67 31.22 36.01
N PRO A 720 -3.39 32.21 35.46
CA PRO A 720 -2.87 33.55 35.25
C PRO A 720 -2.64 34.36 36.54
N VAL A 721 -3.20 33.93 37.69
CA VAL A 721 -3.03 34.59 39.00
C VAL A 721 -1.68 34.20 39.61
N SER A 722 -1.39 32.92 39.69
CA SER A 722 -0.12 32.40 40.20
C SER A 722 0.98 32.36 39.15
N ARG A 723 0.63 32.47 37.86
CA ARG A 723 1.49 32.26 36.68
C ARG A 723 2.10 30.87 36.62
N ARG A 724 1.50 29.90 37.28
CA ARG A 724 1.92 28.51 37.28
C ARG A 724 1.24 27.74 36.16
N CYS A 725 2.01 26.86 35.56
CA CYS A 725 1.52 25.90 34.60
C CYS A 725 1.81 24.50 35.11
N ALA A 726 0.77 23.69 35.28
CA ALA A 726 0.86 22.29 35.64
C ALA A 726 0.71 21.42 34.39
N LEU A 727 1.71 20.60 34.06
CA LEU A 727 1.76 19.79 32.87
C LEU A 727 1.92 18.32 33.21
N THR A 728 1.26 17.49 32.44
CA THR A 728 1.40 16.02 32.46
C THR A 728 1.29 15.47 31.05
N ARG A 729 1.98 14.35 30.75
CA ARG A 729 1.94 13.72 29.45
C ARG A 729 1.79 12.20 29.50
N ALA A 730 1.13 11.67 28.49
CA ALA A 730 0.99 10.24 28.24
C ALA A 730 1.58 9.94 26.86
N GLY A 731 2.85 9.53 26.78
CA GLY A 731 3.53 9.15 25.53
C GLY A 731 3.70 10.25 24.47
N HIS A 732 3.30 11.51 24.76
CA HIS A 732 3.26 12.61 23.80
C HIS A 732 4.61 13.33 23.69
N PRO A 733 4.95 14.03 22.56
CA PRO A 733 6.15 14.86 22.46
C PRO A 733 6.26 15.92 23.57
N LEU A 734 7.49 16.34 23.87
CA LEU A 734 7.73 17.38 24.88
C LEU A 734 7.27 18.75 24.38
N PRO A 735 6.55 19.54 25.19
CA PRO A 735 6.18 20.91 24.82
C PRO A 735 7.38 21.84 24.89
N ALA A 736 7.39 22.87 24.04
CA ALA A 736 8.38 23.93 24.10
C ALA A 736 7.82 25.17 24.80
N VAL A 737 8.64 25.79 25.64
CA VAL A 737 8.38 27.11 26.23
C VAL A 737 9.32 28.13 25.60
N VAL A 738 8.76 29.21 25.07
CA VAL A 738 9.51 30.35 24.54
C VAL A 738 9.38 31.51 25.54
N GLY A 739 10.50 31.86 26.12
CA GLY A 739 10.55 33.02 27.05
C GLY A 739 10.32 34.34 26.36
N PRO A 740 9.94 35.40 27.12
CA PRO A 740 9.81 36.76 26.56
C PRO A 740 11.10 37.32 25.96
N ASP A 741 12.23 36.73 26.32
CA ASP A 741 13.57 37.05 25.81
C ASP A 741 13.96 36.25 24.57
N GLY A 742 13.11 35.32 24.11
CA GLY A 742 13.36 34.44 22.97
C GLY A 742 14.12 33.16 23.32
N THR A 743 14.36 32.88 24.60
CA THR A 743 14.91 31.60 25.04
C THR A 743 13.90 30.47 24.76
N VAL A 744 14.36 29.33 24.24
CA VAL A 744 13.53 28.16 23.96
C VAL A 744 13.98 27.00 24.79
N GLU A 745 13.06 26.47 25.59
CA GLU A 745 13.29 25.33 26.45
C GLU A 745 12.23 24.24 26.16
N PHE A 746 12.65 22.98 25.95
CA PHE A 746 11.74 21.85 25.98
C PHE A 746 11.57 21.41 27.42
N VAL A 747 10.33 21.41 27.88
CA VAL A 747 10.02 21.08 29.28
C VAL A 747 10.31 19.62 29.55
N ASP A 748 11.23 19.33 30.48
CA ASP A 748 11.54 17.96 30.89
C ASP A 748 10.38 17.41 31.74
N LEU A 749 9.51 16.62 31.09
CA LEU A 749 8.38 15.96 31.71
C LEU A 749 8.66 14.46 31.82
N PRO A 750 8.30 13.82 32.95
CA PRO A 750 8.36 12.37 33.04
C PRO A 750 7.67 11.69 31.85
N SER A 751 8.33 10.71 31.28
CA SER A 751 7.77 9.96 30.15
C SER A 751 6.66 9.03 30.65
N GLY A 752 5.42 9.51 30.67
CA GLY A 752 4.26 8.65 30.85
C GLY A 752 4.09 7.70 29.66
N GLN A 753 3.55 6.51 29.91
CA GLN A 753 3.18 5.59 28.82
C GLN A 753 1.99 6.15 28.02
N PRO A 754 1.84 5.77 26.74
CA PRO A 754 0.64 6.07 25.97
C PRO A 754 -0.64 5.57 26.69
N LEU A 755 -1.74 6.28 26.50
CA LEU A 755 -3.05 5.90 27.04
C LEU A 755 -3.51 4.55 26.46
N GLY A 756 -4.13 3.75 27.31
CA GLY A 756 -4.65 2.42 26.99
C GLY A 756 -3.72 1.26 27.36
N LEU A 757 -2.45 1.54 27.68
CA LEU A 757 -1.51 0.50 28.12
C LEU A 757 -1.65 0.14 29.60
N GLY A 758 -2.14 1.05 30.43
CA GLY A 758 -2.40 0.83 31.85
C GLY A 758 -1.18 0.61 32.73
N GLY A 759 -1.34 0.69 34.04
CA GLY A 759 -0.41 0.12 35.01
C GLY A 759 0.61 1.05 35.68
N MET A 760 0.81 2.30 35.22
CA MET A 760 1.70 3.28 35.86
C MET A 760 0.97 4.62 36.08
N PRO A 761 1.15 5.25 37.24
CA PRO A 761 0.57 6.56 37.49
C PRO A 761 1.25 7.63 36.60
N PHE A 762 0.49 8.64 36.23
CA PHE A 762 1.03 9.84 35.57
C PHE A 762 1.56 10.81 36.61
N GLU A 763 2.59 11.57 36.24
CA GLU A 763 3.18 12.57 37.11
C GLU A 763 2.97 13.99 36.55
N THR A 764 2.67 14.94 37.43
CA THR A 764 2.48 16.33 37.08
C THR A 764 3.72 17.15 37.45
N VAL A 765 4.21 17.97 36.50
CA VAL A 765 5.27 18.96 36.75
C VAL A 765 4.66 20.35 36.76
N GLU A 766 5.01 21.15 37.75
CA GLU A 766 4.63 22.58 37.81
C GLU A 766 5.81 23.47 37.50
N LEU A 767 5.58 24.45 36.65
CA LEU A 767 6.56 25.51 36.33
C LEU A 767 5.93 26.87 36.37
N GLU A 768 6.71 27.91 36.71
CA GLU A 768 6.28 29.27 36.66
C GLU A 768 6.61 29.87 35.28
N LEU A 769 5.60 30.39 34.59
CA LEU A 769 5.76 31.05 33.29
C LEU A 769 5.73 32.56 33.43
N ALA A 770 6.75 33.23 32.92
CA ALA A 770 6.75 34.68 32.83
C ALA A 770 5.58 35.17 31.95
N GLU A 771 5.02 36.33 32.23
CA GLU A 771 4.02 36.96 31.36
C GLU A 771 4.57 37.18 29.96
N GLY A 772 3.81 36.80 28.92
CA GLY A 772 4.24 36.87 27.52
C GLY A 772 5.02 35.66 27.02
N SER A 773 5.32 34.67 27.87
CA SER A 773 5.89 33.40 27.43
C SER A 773 4.93 32.68 26.49
N GLN A 774 5.44 31.96 25.47
CA GLN A 774 4.62 31.09 24.61
C GLN A 774 4.84 29.64 24.97
N LEU A 775 3.75 28.94 25.25
CA LEU A 775 3.72 27.49 25.37
C LEU A 775 3.31 26.90 24.02
N VAL A 776 4.17 26.04 23.45
CA VAL A 776 4.00 25.42 22.14
C VAL A 776 3.79 23.92 22.32
N LEU A 777 2.61 23.45 21.97
CA LEU A 777 2.20 22.05 22.00
C LEU A 777 1.97 21.57 20.57
N TYR A 778 2.40 20.36 20.26
CA TYR A 778 2.36 19.84 18.88
C TYR A 778 2.37 18.31 18.89
N THR A 779 1.82 17.72 17.84
CA THR A 779 1.87 16.28 17.58
C THR A 779 3.14 15.89 16.84
N ASP A 780 3.50 14.61 16.87
CA ASP A 780 4.73 14.08 16.30
C ASP A 780 4.84 14.29 14.78
N GLY A 781 3.73 14.31 14.04
CA GLY A 781 3.72 14.64 12.60
C GLY A 781 4.33 15.99 12.23
N LEU A 782 4.54 16.91 13.22
CA LEU A 782 5.26 18.17 13.01
C LEU A 782 6.78 17.98 12.92
N ILE A 783 7.33 17.03 13.70
CA ILE A 783 8.78 16.85 13.92
C ILE A 783 9.32 15.55 13.32
N GLU A 784 8.44 14.58 13.03
CA GLU A 784 8.76 13.28 12.46
C GLU A 784 8.35 13.21 10.99
N ASP A 785 9.28 12.79 10.12
CA ASP A 785 9.01 12.42 8.72
C ASP A 785 9.80 11.15 8.39
N ARG A 786 9.29 10.35 7.46
CA ARG A 786 9.91 9.08 7.00
C ARG A 786 11.39 9.15 6.63
N HIS A 787 11.91 10.37 6.44
CA HIS A 787 13.29 10.63 6.03
C HIS A 787 14.09 11.49 7.00
N GLN A 788 13.52 11.86 8.17
CA GLN A 788 14.16 12.75 9.14
C GLN A 788 14.05 12.19 10.56
N ASP A 789 15.15 12.28 11.28
CA ASP A 789 15.25 11.94 12.70
C ASP A 789 14.51 12.98 13.56
N ILE A 790 13.78 12.52 14.57
CA ILE A 790 13.04 13.34 15.54
C ILE A 790 13.95 14.43 16.14
N ASP A 791 15.20 14.09 16.50
CA ASP A 791 16.16 15.03 17.06
C ASP A 791 16.45 16.20 16.11
N ALA A 792 16.55 15.95 14.81
CA ALA A 792 16.73 17.01 13.81
C ALA A 792 15.46 17.87 13.66
N GLY A 793 14.27 17.29 13.81
CA GLY A 793 13.00 18.00 13.84
C GLY A 793 12.92 18.95 15.03
N LEU A 794 13.27 18.48 16.22
CA LEU A 794 13.30 19.26 17.45
C LEU A 794 14.30 20.44 17.39
N GLU A 795 15.48 20.23 16.81
CA GLU A 795 16.47 21.29 16.67
C GLU A 795 16.04 22.38 15.67
N ARG A 796 15.36 21.98 14.58
CA ARG A 796 14.74 22.96 13.66
C ARG A 796 13.62 23.73 14.35
N LEU A 797 12.74 23.06 15.09
CA LEU A 797 11.69 23.69 15.86
C LEU A 797 12.29 24.70 16.86
N ARG A 798 13.31 24.33 17.62
CA ARG A 798 14.07 25.22 18.52
C ARG A 798 14.57 26.46 17.80
N THR A 799 15.18 26.29 16.64
CA THR A 799 15.76 27.38 15.85
C THR A 799 14.68 28.36 15.39
N VAL A 800 13.53 27.84 14.96
CA VAL A 800 12.42 28.68 14.48
C VAL A 800 11.74 29.41 15.61
N LEU A 801 11.58 28.77 16.76
CA LEU A 801 10.94 29.35 17.95
C LEU A 801 11.81 30.43 18.65
N ALA A 802 13.12 30.46 18.45
CA ALA A 802 14.07 31.37 19.10
C ALA A 802 13.91 32.82 18.62
N ARG A 803 12.67 33.35 18.60
CA ARG A 803 12.33 34.75 18.26
C ARG A 803 11.23 35.26 19.16
N ALA A 804 11.52 36.22 20.00
CA ALA A 804 10.64 36.77 21.03
C ALA A 804 9.44 37.58 20.51
N ASP A 805 9.56 38.23 19.36
CA ASP A 805 8.66 39.31 18.92
C ASP A 805 7.41 38.85 18.18
N ARG A 806 7.25 37.52 17.96
CA ARG A 806 6.14 36.99 17.16
C ARG A 806 4.87 36.86 18.00
N SER A 807 3.73 37.20 17.40
CA SER A 807 2.43 36.78 17.89
C SER A 807 2.28 35.24 17.80
N PRO A 808 1.37 34.61 18.53
CA PRO A 808 1.09 33.21 18.39
C PRO A 808 0.75 32.77 16.94
N GLU A 809 0.04 33.63 16.21
CA GLU A 809 -0.32 33.42 14.80
C GLU A 809 0.93 33.38 13.90
N GLU A 810 1.82 34.37 14.02
CA GLU A 810 3.08 34.44 13.28
C GLU A 810 4.04 33.31 13.67
N THR A 811 3.99 32.85 14.92
CA THR A 811 4.74 31.65 15.37
C THR A 811 4.24 30.40 14.69
N CYS A 812 2.91 30.19 14.62
CA CYS A 812 2.33 29.04 13.90
C CYS A 812 2.74 29.04 12.42
N GLU A 813 2.63 30.18 11.72
CA GLU A 813 3.03 30.28 10.31
C GLU A 813 4.50 29.97 10.10
N ALA A 814 5.38 30.54 10.90
CA ALA A 814 6.82 30.34 10.79
C ALA A 814 7.23 28.89 11.08
N VAL A 815 6.56 28.22 12.02
CA VAL A 815 6.82 26.81 12.33
C VAL A 815 6.40 25.92 11.16
N LEU A 816 5.21 26.14 10.60
CA LEU A 816 4.73 25.37 9.46
C LEU A 816 5.59 25.54 8.21
N ASP A 817 5.96 26.80 7.89
CA ASP A 817 6.80 27.09 6.73
C ASP A 817 8.19 26.46 6.82
N ALA A 818 8.72 26.31 8.03
CA ALA A 818 10.07 25.79 8.23
C ALA A 818 10.14 24.27 8.36
N LEU A 819 9.14 23.64 8.95
CA LEU A 819 9.20 22.21 9.30
C LEU A 819 8.42 21.32 8.34
N LEU A 820 7.33 21.83 7.75
CA LEU A 820 6.47 20.97 6.94
C LEU A 820 6.99 20.78 5.52
N PRO A 821 7.02 19.55 5.01
CA PRO A 821 7.14 19.29 3.59
C PRO A 821 5.86 19.74 2.85
N ALA A 822 5.95 19.92 1.53
CA ALA A 822 4.80 20.30 0.70
C ALA A 822 3.59 19.36 0.86
N ARG A 823 3.83 18.15 1.40
CA ARG A 823 2.81 17.10 1.62
C ARG A 823 3.18 16.32 2.89
N PRO A 824 2.51 16.59 4.03
CA PRO A 824 2.78 15.88 5.27
C PRO A 824 2.37 14.40 5.17
N SER A 825 3.20 13.54 5.74
CA SER A 825 2.97 12.08 5.78
C SER A 825 1.99 11.68 6.89
N ASP A 826 1.88 12.50 7.92
CA ASP A 826 0.97 12.35 9.05
C ASP A 826 0.19 13.62 9.32
N ASP A 827 -0.85 13.52 10.17
CA ASP A 827 -1.58 14.68 10.64
C ASP A 827 -0.68 15.59 11.49
N VAL A 828 -0.97 16.89 11.50
CA VAL A 828 -0.24 17.86 12.31
C VAL A 828 -1.21 18.71 13.08
N ALA A 829 -1.15 18.66 14.39
CA ALA A 829 -1.79 19.62 15.28
C ALA A 829 -0.71 20.50 15.96
N LEU A 830 -0.85 21.79 15.85
CA LEU A 830 0.02 22.78 16.49
C LEU A 830 -0.84 23.79 17.26
N LEU A 831 -0.56 23.94 18.55
CA LEU A 831 -1.21 24.89 19.45
C LEU A 831 -0.16 25.78 20.10
N VAL A 832 -0.26 27.08 19.90
CA VAL A 832 0.63 28.08 20.50
C VAL A 832 -0.20 28.96 21.42
N ALA A 833 0.16 29.02 22.68
CA ALA A 833 -0.51 29.82 23.70
C ALA A 833 0.44 30.80 24.37
N ARG A 834 0.23 32.13 24.17
CA ARG A 834 0.98 33.19 24.86
C ARG A 834 0.33 33.50 26.20
N THR A 835 1.07 33.38 27.28
CA THR A 835 0.60 33.59 28.65
C THR A 835 0.29 35.05 28.91
N ARG A 836 -0.80 35.32 29.66
CA ARG A 836 -1.19 36.61 30.21
C ARG A 836 -1.28 36.46 31.73
N ALA A 837 -0.83 37.47 32.46
CA ALA A 837 -1.02 37.51 33.89
C ALA A 837 -2.29 38.28 34.23
N LEU A 838 -3.00 37.87 35.26
CA LEU A 838 -4.09 38.68 35.85
C LEU A 838 -3.49 39.71 36.76
N GLY A 839 -3.67 40.99 36.43
CA GLY A 839 -3.06 42.11 37.17
C GLY A 839 -3.47 42.12 38.64
N PRO A 840 -2.59 42.57 39.54
CA PRO A 840 -2.89 42.61 40.97
C PRO A 840 -4.08 43.53 41.34
N ASP A 841 -4.42 44.50 40.48
CA ASP A 841 -5.59 45.35 40.58
C ASP A 841 -6.93 44.57 40.34
N ARG A 842 -6.84 43.35 39.80
CA ARG A 842 -7.98 42.50 39.53
C ARG A 842 -8.12 41.31 40.49
N VAL A 843 -7.23 41.21 41.49
CA VAL A 843 -7.17 40.14 42.46
C VAL A 843 -7.26 40.73 43.85
N ALA A 844 -8.20 40.28 44.64
CA ALA A 844 -8.28 40.57 46.05
C ALA A 844 -8.29 39.27 46.84
N GLN A 845 -7.46 39.19 47.89
CA GLN A 845 -7.29 37.97 48.68
C GLN A 845 -7.19 38.29 50.16
N TRP A 846 -7.86 37.50 50.97
CA TRP A 846 -7.85 37.64 52.45
C TRP A 846 -7.67 36.26 53.08
N GLU A 847 -6.72 36.20 54.03
CA GLU A 847 -6.60 35.07 54.95
C GLU A 847 -7.49 35.31 56.15
N LEU A 848 -8.37 34.37 56.43
CA LEU A 848 -9.39 34.44 57.45
C LEU A 848 -9.11 33.38 58.53
N PRO A 849 -8.98 33.75 59.82
CA PRO A 849 -8.93 32.76 60.89
C PRO A 849 -10.26 32.01 60.97
N SER A 850 -10.21 30.76 61.47
CA SER A 850 -11.40 29.91 61.62
C SER A 850 -12.24 30.34 62.84
N ASP A 851 -12.81 31.55 62.75
CA ASP A 851 -13.62 32.19 63.78
C ASP A 851 -14.95 32.72 63.16
N PRO A 852 -16.13 32.36 63.65
CA PRO A 852 -17.39 32.88 63.14
C PRO A 852 -17.52 34.41 63.10
N ALA A 853 -16.81 35.13 63.92
CA ALA A 853 -16.81 36.62 63.93
C ALA A 853 -16.18 37.20 62.60
N VAL A 854 -15.39 36.42 61.87
CA VAL A 854 -14.74 36.87 60.68
C VAL A 854 -15.70 37.02 59.48
N VAL A 855 -16.84 36.33 59.52
CA VAL A 855 -17.83 36.40 58.43
C VAL A 855 -18.32 37.86 58.25
N SER A 856 -18.51 38.63 59.33
CA SER A 856 -18.87 40.04 59.24
C SER A 856 -17.76 40.89 58.61
N ARG A 857 -16.49 40.58 58.93
CA ARG A 857 -15.33 41.29 58.33
C ARG A 857 -15.16 40.94 56.86
N SER A 858 -15.39 39.66 56.49
CA SER A 858 -15.30 39.27 55.08
C SER A 858 -16.36 39.98 54.22
N ARG A 859 -17.56 40.20 54.74
CA ARG A 859 -18.59 40.95 54.04
C ARG A 859 -18.13 42.40 53.78
N ALA A 860 -17.64 43.11 54.83
CA ALA A 860 -17.18 44.45 54.72
C ALA A 860 -16.04 44.58 53.71
N ALA A 861 -15.05 43.64 53.75
CA ALA A 861 -13.94 43.59 52.82
C ALA A 861 -14.39 43.35 51.36
N VAL A 862 -15.35 42.46 51.14
CA VAL A 862 -15.94 42.20 49.83
C VAL A 862 -16.64 43.43 49.29
N THR A 863 -17.48 44.09 50.08
CA THR A 863 -18.23 45.27 49.69
C THR A 863 -17.26 46.44 49.35
N GLU A 864 -16.23 46.67 50.16
CA GLU A 864 -15.20 47.66 49.91
C GLU A 864 -14.45 47.41 48.60
N GLN A 865 -14.10 46.14 48.33
CA GLN A 865 -13.41 45.76 47.13
C GLN A 865 -14.29 45.90 45.90
N LEU A 866 -15.54 45.52 45.95
CA LEU A 866 -16.48 45.67 44.84
C LEU A 866 -16.72 47.15 44.51
N ALA A 867 -16.84 48.01 45.54
CA ALA A 867 -16.93 49.48 45.34
C ALA A 867 -15.69 50.01 44.68
N ALA A 868 -14.49 49.56 45.11
CA ALA A 868 -13.22 49.94 44.45
C ALA A 868 -13.15 49.49 42.99
N TRP A 869 -13.78 48.43 42.62
CA TRP A 869 -13.88 47.95 41.24
C TRP A 869 -15.05 48.52 40.44
N GLY A 870 -15.95 49.32 41.09
CA GLY A 870 -17.13 49.90 40.45
C GLY A 870 -18.20 48.86 40.16
N LEU A 871 -18.28 47.82 40.98
CA LEU A 871 -19.21 46.69 40.88
C LEU A 871 -20.25 46.71 41.99
N ASP A 872 -20.71 47.91 42.42
CA ASP A 872 -21.68 48.08 43.51
C ASP A 872 -22.98 47.29 43.34
N GLU A 873 -23.43 47.09 42.10
CA GLU A 873 -24.65 46.34 41.78
C GLU A 873 -24.54 44.87 42.19
N LEU A 874 -23.34 44.29 42.22
CA LEU A 874 -23.10 42.92 42.62
C LEU A 874 -22.93 42.75 44.15
N SER A 875 -22.73 43.85 44.88
CA SER A 875 -22.34 43.79 46.29
C SER A 875 -23.27 42.93 47.16
N PHE A 876 -24.58 43.06 47.03
CA PHE A 876 -25.54 42.26 47.82
C PHE A 876 -25.38 40.76 47.53
N THR A 877 -25.29 40.38 46.27
CA THR A 877 -25.17 38.99 45.83
C THR A 877 -23.88 38.36 46.29
N VAL A 878 -22.74 39.05 46.02
CA VAL A 878 -21.40 38.55 46.37
C VAL A 878 -21.18 38.48 47.86
N GLU A 879 -21.67 39.49 48.60
CA GLU A 879 -21.66 39.47 50.07
C GLU A 879 -22.36 38.25 50.65
N LEU A 880 -23.52 37.92 50.10
CA LEU A 880 -24.29 36.74 50.53
C LEU A 880 -23.53 35.43 50.15
N VAL A 881 -23.06 35.31 48.92
CA VAL A 881 -22.29 34.17 48.44
C VAL A 881 -21.03 33.97 49.29
N ALA A 882 -20.22 35.01 49.47
CA ALA A 882 -19.01 34.93 50.29
C ALA A 882 -19.31 34.57 51.75
N SER A 883 -20.41 35.10 52.31
CA SER A 883 -20.84 34.78 53.68
C SER A 883 -21.18 33.31 53.86
N GLU A 884 -21.96 32.73 52.89
CA GLU A 884 -22.33 31.32 52.92
C GLU A 884 -21.12 30.43 52.75
N LEU A 885 -20.25 30.73 51.80
CA LEU A 885 -19.04 29.93 51.55
C LEU A 885 -18.05 29.99 52.72
N VAL A 886 -17.75 31.17 53.25
CA VAL A 886 -16.86 31.35 54.41
C VAL A 886 -17.46 30.68 55.66
N THR A 887 -18.79 30.82 55.89
CA THR A 887 -19.45 30.11 57.00
C THR A 887 -19.36 28.59 56.86
N ASN A 888 -19.51 28.07 55.67
CA ASN A 888 -19.37 26.62 55.39
C ASN A 888 -17.95 26.16 55.66
N ALA A 889 -16.95 26.91 55.17
CA ALA A 889 -15.53 26.58 55.42
C ALA A 889 -15.22 26.57 56.94
N ILE A 890 -15.64 27.60 57.70
CA ILE A 890 -15.44 27.64 59.17
C ILE A 890 -16.15 26.52 59.91
N ARG A 891 -17.36 26.12 59.49
CA ARG A 891 -18.13 25.04 60.13
C ARG A 891 -17.67 23.64 59.84
N HIS A 892 -17.16 23.39 58.66
CA HIS A 892 -16.94 22.06 58.15
C HIS A 892 -15.48 21.72 57.81
N ALA A 893 -14.59 22.68 57.92
CA ALA A 893 -13.20 22.46 57.63
C ALA A 893 -12.29 22.78 58.85
N THR A 894 -11.05 22.33 58.74
CA THR A 894 -9.97 22.61 59.67
C THR A 894 -8.89 23.42 58.96
N GLY A 895 -8.25 24.36 59.65
CA GLY A 895 -7.18 25.18 59.08
C GLY A 895 -7.59 26.60 58.68
N PRO A 896 -6.69 27.37 58.14
CA PRO A 896 -7.01 28.73 57.69
C PRO A 896 -7.96 28.67 56.48
N VAL A 897 -8.90 29.66 56.49
CA VAL A 897 -9.81 29.87 55.38
C VAL A 897 -9.28 31.03 54.53
N GLN A 898 -9.22 30.88 53.22
CA GLN A 898 -8.83 31.95 52.34
C GLN A 898 -10.01 32.34 51.46
N LEU A 899 -10.32 33.61 51.40
CA LEU A 899 -11.32 34.19 50.50
C LEU A 899 -10.56 34.95 49.39
N ARG A 900 -10.93 34.72 48.15
CA ARG A 900 -10.35 35.37 46.97
C ARG A 900 -11.46 35.86 46.06
N LEU A 901 -11.31 37.09 45.55
CA LEU A 901 -12.15 37.63 44.50
C LEU A 901 -11.25 37.92 43.28
N LEU A 902 -11.72 37.52 42.11
CA LEU A 902 -11.06 37.75 40.84
C LEU A 902 -12.02 38.50 39.91
N ARG A 903 -11.56 39.59 39.34
CA ARG A 903 -12.28 40.35 38.30
C ARG A 903 -11.66 40.06 36.94
N ASP A 904 -12.27 39.14 36.27
CA ASP A 904 -11.88 38.74 34.91
C ASP A 904 -13.05 39.00 33.95
N ARG A 905 -13.52 38.06 33.20
CA ARG A 905 -14.71 38.07 32.31
C ARG A 905 -16.00 37.94 33.14
N ALA A 906 -15.90 37.32 34.25
CA ALA A 906 -16.87 37.22 35.29
C ALA A 906 -16.24 37.66 36.63
N LEU A 907 -17.07 37.99 37.61
CA LEU A 907 -16.62 38.11 38.99
C LEU A 907 -16.56 36.69 39.60
N ILE A 908 -15.37 36.26 39.98
CA ILE A 908 -15.16 34.96 40.55
C ILE A 908 -14.93 35.13 42.06
N CYS A 909 -15.70 34.40 42.86
CA CYS A 909 -15.49 34.31 44.30
C CYS A 909 -15.07 32.90 44.70
N GLU A 910 -13.89 32.76 45.28
CA GLU A 910 -13.31 31.48 45.70
C GLU A 910 -13.10 31.48 47.21
N VAL A 911 -13.46 30.37 47.82
CA VAL A 911 -13.15 30.12 49.25
C VAL A 911 -12.42 28.80 49.36
N SER A 912 -11.18 28.85 49.85
CA SER A 912 -10.39 27.64 50.10
C SER A 912 -10.35 27.30 51.58
N ASP A 913 -10.36 26.00 51.84
CA ASP A 913 -10.25 25.41 53.17
C ASP A 913 -9.44 24.10 53.18
N GLY A 914 -8.94 23.69 54.32
CA GLY A 914 -8.07 22.53 54.51
C GLY A 914 -8.81 21.18 54.55
N SER A 915 -10.05 21.08 54.11
CA SER A 915 -10.83 19.86 54.16
C SER A 915 -11.02 19.23 52.75
N GLY A 916 -10.64 17.97 52.56
CA GLY A 916 -10.91 17.22 51.32
C GLY A 916 -12.37 16.68 51.21
N THR A 917 -13.29 17.09 52.10
CA THR A 917 -14.68 16.55 52.08
C THR A 917 -15.52 17.28 51.04
N SER A 918 -16.14 16.51 50.12
CA SER A 918 -17.03 17.04 49.09
C SER A 918 -18.26 17.75 49.68
N PRO A 919 -18.56 18.99 49.28
CA PRO A 919 -19.80 19.66 49.66
C PRO A 919 -21.00 18.96 48.99
N ARG A 920 -22.06 18.72 49.75
CA ARG A 920 -23.29 18.09 49.25
C ARG A 920 -24.45 19.07 49.26
N LEU A 921 -25.03 19.31 48.09
CA LEU A 921 -26.32 19.97 47.97
C LEU A 921 -27.39 19.12 48.65
N ARG A 922 -27.97 19.63 49.72
CA ARG A 922 -29.12 19.01 50.37
C ARG A 922 -30.38 19.84 50.09
N ARG A 923 -31.48 19.19 49.74
CA ARG A 923 -32.80 19.82 49.79
C ARG A 923 -33.20 19.92 51.27
N ALA A 924 -32.99 21.08 51.83
CA ALA A 924 -33.42 21.37 53.19
C ALA A 924 -34.96 21.30 53.25
N ARG A 925 -35.52 20.61 54.26
CA ARG A 925 -36.95 20.66 54.54
C ARG A 925 -37.32 22.06 55.06
N THR A 926 -38.56 22.43 54.99
CA THR A 926 -39.06 23.75 55.35
C THR A 926 -38.74 24.15 56.82
N GLU A 927 -38.49 23.16 57.69
CA GLU A 927 -38.20 23.32 59.12
C GLU A 927 -36.71 23.24 59.49
N ASP A 928 -35.81 23.03 58.52
CA ASP A 928 -34.37 22.96 58.77
C ASP A 928 -33.77 24.37 58.83
N GLU A 929 -33.25 24.80 60.00
CA GLU A 929 -32.51 26.05 60.18
C GLU A 929 -31.12 26.10 59.56
N GLY A 930 -30.65 24.96 58.95
CA GLY A 930 -29.34 24.85 58.29
C GLY A 930 -29.39 24.07 57.00
N GLY A 931 -28.43 24.24 56.14
CA GLY A 931 -28.25 23.47 54.88
C GLY A 931 -28.79 24.13 53.60
N ARG A 932 -29.23 25.39 53.68
CA ARG A 932 -29.70 26.17 52.51
C ARG A 932 -28.57 26.97 51.79
N GLY A 933 -27.41 27.12 52.41
CA GLY A 933 -26.36 27.98 51.93
C GLY A 933 -25.86 27.69 50.51
N LEU A 934 -25.46 26.46 50.24
CA LEU A 934 -25.05 26.04 48.91
C LEU A 934 -26.17 26.06 47.85
N PHE A 935 -27.42 25.88 48.28
CA PHE A 935 -28.58 26.02 47.40
C PHE A 935 -28.80 27.48 46.99
N LEU A 936 -28.62 28.42 47.92
CA LEU A 936 -28.65 29.83 47.62
C LEU A 936 -27.50 30.26 46.72
N VAL A 937 -26.31 29.79 47.01
CA VAL A 937 -25.14 30.01 46.14
C VAL A 937 -25.45 29.56 44.73
N ALA A 938 -25.96 28.33 44.52
CA ALA A 938 -26.29 27.79 43.20
C ALA A 938 -27.41 28.56 42.48
N GLN A 939 -28.29 29.28 43.19
CA GLN A 939 -29.32 30.10 42.58
C GLN A 939 -28.87 31.52 42.23
N LEU A 940 -27.87 32.02 42.92
CA LEU A 940 -27.37 33.39 42.79
C LEU A 940 -26.19 33.54 41.82
N THR A 941 -25.61 32.42 41.46
CA THR A 941 -24.40 32.40 40.59
C THR A 941 -24.72 31.73 39.27
N GLU A 942 -24.03 32.13 38.21
CA GLU A 942 -24.14 31.50 36.89
C GLU A 942 -23.54 30.08 36.89
N ARG A 943 -22.39 29.97 37.53
CA ARG A 943 -21.68 28.69 37.71
C ARG A 943 -21.09 28.61 39.11
N TRP A 944 -21.02 27.42 39.64
CA TRP A 944 -20.28 27.12 40.88
C TRP A 944 -19.74 25.70 40.85
N GLY A 945 -18.72 25.44 41.64
CA GLY A 945 -18.15 24.10 41.77
C GLY A 945 -17.16 23.97 42.90
N THR A 946 -16.51 22.81 42.93
CA THR A 946 -15.47 22.50 43.90
C THR A 946 -14.25 21.97 43.19
N ARG A 947 -13.11 22.55 43.51
CA ARG A 947 -11.79 22.09 43.08
C ARG A 947 -11.01 21.54 44.27
N TYR A 948 -10.42 20.35 44.08
CA TYR A 948 -9.56 19.76 45.12
C TYR A 948 -8.10 20.16 44.86
N THR A 949 -7.40 20.45 45.94
CA THR A 949 -5.96 20.80 45.94
C THR A 949 -5.25 19.89 46.93
N PRO A 950 -3.92 19.73 46.88
CA PRO A 950 -3.17 18.97 47.87
C PRO A 950 -3.42 19.41 49.31
N ASP A 951 -3.70 20.69 49.53
CA ASP A 951 -3.92 21.29 50.84
C ASP A 951 -5.36 21.32 51.29
N GLY A 952 -6.32 20.83 50.46
CA GLY A 952 -7.74 20.84 50.79
C GLY A 952 -8.66 21.02 49.57
N LYS A 953 -9.62 21.95 49.64
CA LYS A 953 -10.51 22.26 48.52
C LYS A 953 -10.76 23.74 48.38
N VAL A 954 -11.12 24.13 47.16
CA VAL A 954 -11.63 25.47 46.82
C VAL A 954 -13.05 25.35 46.30
N ILE A 955 -13.99 26.04 46.94
CA ILE A 955 -15.35 26.23 46.41
C ILE A 955 -15.36 27.58 45.70
N TRP A 956 -15.70 27.53 44.41
CA TRP A 956 -15.70 28.69 43.54
C TRP A 956 -17.07 28.97 42.96
N THR A 957 -17.29 30.24 42.65
CA THR A 957 -18.54 30.73 42.03
C THR A 957 -18.21 31.79 40.97
N GLU A 958 -18.99 31.83 39.91
CA GLU A 958 -18.88 32.82 38.84
C GLU A 958 -20.19 33.61 38.73
N LEU A 959 -20.05 34.93 38.67
CA LEU A 959 -21.15 35.86 38.48
C LEU A 959 -20.87 36.72 37.24
N PRO A 960 -21.86 36.93 36.35
CA PRO A 960 -21.66 37.79 35.21
C PRO A 960 -21.37 39.21 35.64
N LEU A 961 -20.47 39.89 34.94
CA LEU A 961 -20.20 41.30 35.09
C LEU A 961 -21.36 42.08 34.46
N PRO A 962 -21.80 43.25 35.06
CA PRO A 962 -22.89 44.06 34.52
C PRO A 962 -22.59 44.69 33.16
#